data_266a87af2bd602f27aeb34df07d06416
#
_entry.id   266a87af2bd602f27aeb34df07d06416
#
_cell.length_a   1.000
_cell.length_b   1.000
_cell.length_c   1.000
_cell.angle_alpha   90.00
_cell.angle_beta   90.00
_cell.angle_gamma   90.00
#
_symmetry.space_group_name_H-M   'P 1'
#
loop_
_entity.id
_entity.type
_entity.pdbx_description
1 polymer ?
#
loop_
_entity_poly.entity_id
_entity_poly.type
_entity_poly.pdbx_seq_one_letter_code
_entity_poly.pdbx_strand_id
1 'polypeptide(L)'
;VTVAARPFRQFVIKVHSRCDLACDHCYVYQHADQSWRGRPVTMSDETFRHVAGRIAEHAAAHRLTRVHVVLHGGEPLLAGRERLRGFARSLRSALHGVAELDLRMQTNGLRLDDEFCAMLVDESIVTSISLDGDEASNDRHRIRRDGSGSYRDAVRAVRLLGTPPHRAAFGGLLCTIDVRNDPVEVYRALAELRPPAVDFLLPHATWEFPPLRPGGETDYADWLIAVHKEWTADGMPMRIRMFESIGRLTRGRGSLTEALGLGSSDLLVIETDGALEQADWLKTAYPGAPATGMHLATHRLEEAAEHRGIQARRAGLDGLSAQCRACPVVSVCGGGLYGHRHRASNGFDNPSVYCADLLKIIEYVQATERNDADVRHGWHGLSWTHFDELAAGYGGAAAVRSLAAAQNSQRRALLAAARRADTQGPGPGRAMAPGRGPAPGTRSGPGLTAGPTPAEAGVVAGVDGTASMGAGAGAGAGIGDPVDSGPGWEAILALPAAALDVLLADPYLRVWALACGQPVRRRAEGRPAEAALSAVARAGGRLTLSVPLRHEPEGSAIHLPGLGRLSLGADSRRRPSGTLTVTAADTALTVEGRTLGQELPPDGMCWQPLRHMSADGLEVALDDLDPSRDCYGYKPLPRLSEAEFRRWETMFGEAWQLIRTEYPEYAQGIAAGLTTVTPLVPAASGDDVSATSRHAFGAVGIALPRSAEDLAMLIVHEYQHVKLGAMLDMFDLLDGLDDRRYRVLWRPDARPLDAIVQGAYAHLAVADIWRLRVRRGAAGVGPALYERSRVEADKWRTAVLDALDTVAGTGSLTALGHRFVRGLRGEAESLGGVAETGPIAV
;
A
#
# COMPACT_ATOMS: atom_id res chain seq x y z
N VAL A 1 24.31 7.35 -20.49
CA VAL A 1 23.13 7.93 -19.85
C VAL A 1 23.41 7.96 -18.35
N THR A 2 23.72 9.13 -17.80
CA THR A 2 23.88 9.32 -16.35
C THR A 2 22.52 9.08 -15.72
N VAL A 3 22.40 8.00 -14.95
CA VAL A 3 21.21 7.73 -14.10
C VAL A 3 21.08 8.92 -13.14
N ALA A 4 20.00 9.66 -13.22
CA ALA A 4 19.75 10.79 -12.33
C ALA A 4 19.86 10.30 -10.89
N ALA A 5 20.69 10.96 -10.07
CA ALA A 5 20.89 10.57 -8.69
C ALA A 5 19.54 10.60 -7.93
N ARG A 6 19.18 9.52 -7.26
CA ARG A 6 17.94 9.45 -6.46
C ARG A 6 17.98 10.49 -5.35
N PRO A 7 16.89 11.25 -5.11
CA PRO A 7 16.84 12.26 -4.06
C PRO A 7 16.89 11.64 -2.67
N PHE A 8 17.42 12.38 -1.71
CA PHE A 8 17.28 12.04 -0.30
C PHE A 8 15.85 12.31 0.15
N ARG A 9 15.29 11.38 0.92
CA ARG A 9 13.96 11.52 1.53
C ARG A 9 14.00 11.47 3.05
N GLN A 10 15.11 10.95 3.60
CA GLN A 10 15.33 10.81 5.03
C GLN A 10 16.49 11.69 5.48
N PHE A 11 16.26 12.48 6.53
CA PHE A 11 17.27 13.36 7.12
C PHE A 11 17.38 13.11 8.60
N VAL A 12 18.56 12.71 9.06
CA VAL A 12 18.89 12.64 10.49
C VAL A 12 19.59 13.92 10.87
N ILE A 13 18.96 14.71 11.72
CA ILE A 13 19.49 16.01 12.16
C ILE A 13 20.02 15.89 13.58
N LYS A 14 21.32 16.09 13.75
CA LYS A 14 21.98 16.09 15.06
C LYS A 14 21.76 17.44 15.77
N VAL A 15 20.75 17.50 16.63
CA VAL A 15 20.42 18.75 17.32
C VAL A 15 21.31 19.01 18.55
N HIS A 16 21.91 17.95 19.11
CA HIS A 16 22.79 18.02 20.27
C HIS A 16 23.88 16.93 20.23
N SER A 17 25.16 17.28 20.35
CA SER A 17 26.29 16.35 20.16
C SER A 17 26.78 15.67 21.45
N ARG A 18 26.09 15.84 22.57
CA ARG A 18 26.43 15.18 23.85
C ARG A 18 25.26 14.36 24.37
N CYS A 19 25.55 13.41 25.27
CA CYS A 19 24.57 12.55 25.92
C CYS A 19 24.77 12.58 27.46
N ASP A 20 23.69 12.39 28.18
CA ASP A 20 23.69 12.25 29.65
C ASP A 20 23.89 10.78 30.10
N LEU A 21 23.87 9.82 29.17
CA LEU A 21 24.30 8.45 29.40
C LEU A 21 25.73 8.18 28.92
N ALA A 22 26.30 7.08 29.41
CA ALA A 22 27.63 6.58 29.09
C ALA A 22 27.56 5.10 28.65
N CYS A 23 26.62 4.78 27.75
CA CYS A 23 26.43 3.41 27.25
C CYS A 23 27.73 2.89 26.63
N ASP A 24 28.14 1.68 27.00
CA ASP A 24 29.39 1.06 26.53
C ASP A 24 29.31 0.55 25.08
N HIS A 25 28.11 0.32 24.56
CA HIS A 25 27.84 -0.10 23.16
C HIS A 25 27.52 1.08 22.24
N CYS A 26 27.67 2.34 22.69
CA CYS A 26 27.26 3.49 21.91
C CYS A 26 28.16 3.72 20.68
N TYR A 27 27.60 3.58 19.49
CA TYR A 27 28.32 3.74 18.23
C TYR A 27 28.81 5.19 17.98
N VAL A 28 28.23 6.18 18.66
CA VAL A 28 28.65 7.58 18.55
C VAL A 28 29.91 7.86 19.39
N TYR A 29 30.01 7.25 20.59
CA TYR A 29 31.02 7.64 21.56
C TYR A 29 32.11 6.60 21.81
N GLN A 30 31.85 5.33 21.55
CA GLN A 30 32.74 4.22 21.93
C GLN A 30 33.50 3.58 20.77
N HIS A 31 33.25 4.01 19.53
CA HIS A 31 33.85 3.43 18.32
C HIS A 31 34.97 4.32 17.70
N ALA A 32 35.46 3.92 16.55
CA ALA A 32 36.64 4.46 15.89
C ALA A 32 36.54 5.96 15.59
N ASP A 33 35.36 6.44 15.14
CA ASP A 33 35.17 7.86 14.86
C ASP A 33 34.90 8.66 16.15
N GLN A 34 35.73 9.66 16.41
CA GLN A 34 35.59 10.55 17.54
C GLN A 34 35.35 12.01 17.12
N SER A 35 34.88 12.23 15.90
CA SER A 35 34.65 13.56 15.32
C SER A 35 33.68 14.43 16.15
N TRP A 36 32.79 13.79 16.93
CA TRP A 36 31.84 14.47 17.81
C TRP A 36 32.48 15.40 18.79
N ARG A 37 33.78 15.17 19.17
CA ARG A 37 34.52 15.98 20.19
C ARG A 37 34.74 17.40 19.71
N GLY A 38 34.96 17.58 18.38
CA GLY A 38 35.16 18.89 17.72
C GLY A 38 33.86 19.58 17.33
N ARG A 39 32.69 18.94 17.48
CA ARG A 39 31.41 19.51 17.09
C ARG A 39 30.83 20.45 18.15
N PRO A 40 30.09 21.51 17.77
CA PRO A 40 29.29 22.32 18.68
C PRO A 40 28.40 21.43 19.56
N VAL A 41 28.23 21.80 20.82
CA VAL A 41 27.41 21.02 21.76
C VAL A 41 25.95 20.95 21.30
N THR A 42 25.44 22.05 20.80
CA THR A 42 24.05 22.19 20.32
C THR A 42 24.06 22.88 18.98
N MET A 43 23.22 22.43 18.05
CA MET A 43 23.00 23.08 16.76
C MET A 43 22.45 24.50 17.00
N SER A 44 23.01 25.51 16.35
CA SER A 44 22.52 26.88 16.43
C SER A 44 21.18 27.03 15.69
N ASP A 45 20.36 28.00 16.10
CA ASP A 45 19.09 28.30 15.44
C ASP A 45 19.32 28.79 14.00
N GLU A 46 20.48 29.44 13.72
CA GLU A 46 20.88 29.83 12.38
C GLU A 46 21.18 28.61 11.52
N THR A 47 22.01 27.68 12.01
CA THR A 47 22.30 26.41 11.30
C THR A 47 21.02 25.65 11.03
N PHE A 48 20.11 25.58 12.01
CA PHE A 48 18.85 24.86 11.85
C PHE A 48 17.93 25.50 10.80
N ARG A 49 17.85 26.82 10.74
CA ARG A 49 17.10 27.51 9.67
C ARG A 49 17.66 27.19 8.28
N HIS A 50 18.99 27.13 8.16
CA HIS A 50 19.64 26.70 6.92
C HIS A 50 19.29 25.24 6.60
N VAL A 51 19.30 24.33 7.59
CA VAL A 51 18.85 22.94 7.39
C VAL A 51 17.44 22.87 6.85
N ALA A 52 16.50 23.56 7.49
CA ALA A 52 15.10 23.56 7.08
C ALA A 52 14.92 24.12 5.64
N GLY A 53 15.61 25.20 5.32
CA GLY A 53 15.63 25.79 3.97
C GLY A 53 16.19 24.83 2.91
N ARG A 54 17.34 24.20 3.17
CA ARG A 54 17.96 23.25 2.23
C ARG A 54 17.14 22.00 2.01
N ILE A 55 16.47 21.48 3.04
CA ILE A 55 15.55 20.36 2.89
C ILE A 55 14.34 20.75 2.04
N ALA A 56 13.79 21.96 2.25
CA ALA A 56 12.67 22.45 1.45
C ALA A 56 13.06 22.71 -0.02
N GLU A 57 14.24 23.32 -0.28
CA GLU A 57 14.80 23.48 -1.63
C GLU A 57 14.94 22.13 -2.34
N HIS A 58 15.51 21.14 -1.65
CA HIS A 58 15.69 19.79 -2.16
C HIS A 58 14.33 19.10 -2.46
N ALA A 59 13.40 19.19 -1.51
CA ALA A 59 12.07 18.62 -1.69
C ALA A 59 11.34 19.25 -2.89
N ALA A 60 11.42 20.57 -3.05
CA ALA A 60 10.84 21.29 -4.19
C ALA A 60 11.51 20.91 -5.53
N ALA A 61 12.86 20.86 -5.56
CA ALA A 61 13.62 20.52 -6.77
C ALA A 61 13.29 19.11 -7.28
N HIS A 62 13.07 18.17 -6.37
CA HIS A 62 12.76 16.79 -6.69
C HIS A 62 11.26 16.45 -6.61
N ARG A 63 10.41 17.45 -6.34
CA ARG A 63 8.94 17.28 -6.23
C ARG A 63 8.56 16.18 -5.25
N LEU A 64 9.25 16.13 -4.09
CA LEU A 64 8.95 15.15 -3.07
C LEU A 64 7.57 15.44 -2.45
N THR A 65 6.74 14.42 -2.33
CA THR A 65 5.44 14.54 -1.66
C THR A 65 5.57 14.44 -0.16
N ARG A 66 6.64 13.78 0.33
CA ARG A 66 6.91 13.55 1.75
C ARG A 66 8.39 13.59 2.06
N VAL A 67 8.72 14.17 3.21
CA VAL A 67 10.08 14.21 3.77
C VAL A 67 10.03 13.63 5.18
N HIS A 68 10.97 12.72 5.47
CA HIS A 68 11.12 12.09 6.76
C HIS A 68 12.32 12.70 7.49
N VAL A 69 12.08 13.28 8.67
CA VAL A 69 13.12 13.93 9.48
C VAL A 69 13.18 13.30 10.86
N VAL A 70 14.37 12.90 11.28
CA VAL A 70 14.64 12.37 12.63
C VAL A 70 15.51 13.36 13.40
N LEU A 71 14.96 13.96 14.45
CA LEU A 71 15.75 14.72 15.42
C LEU A 71 16.54 13.72 16.26
N HIS A 72 17.84 13.84 16.20
CA HIS A 72 18.80 12.91 16.81
C HIS A 72 19.96 13.67 17.44
N GLY A 73 20.99 12.97 17.86
CA GLY A 73 22.21 13.55 18.44
C GLY A 73 22.94 12.53 19.27
N GLY A 74 23.56 12.98 20.37
CA GLY A 74 23.81 12.13 21.49
C GLY A 74 22.49 11.86 22.22
N GLU A 75 21.94 12.94 22.80
CA GLU A 75 20.58 12.95 23.34
C GLU A 75 19.88 14.25 22.93
N PRO A 76 18.85 14.19 22.08
CA PRO A 76 18.20 15.38 21.54
C PRO A 76 17.45 16.20 22.60
N LEU A 77 16.92 15.59 23.66
CA LEU A 77 16.23 16.31 24.74
C LEU A 77 17.14 17.29 25.51
N LEU A 78 18.46 17.12 25.41
CA LEU A 78 19.44 18.07 25.99
C LEU A 78 19.43 19.42 25.26
N ALA A 79 18.89 19.49 24.02
CA ALA A 79 18.69 20.76 23.33
C ALA A 79 17.64 21.66 24.01
N GLY A 80 16.77 21.08 24.83
CA GLY A 80 15.70 21.75 25.55
C GLY A 80 14.41 21.89 24.78
N ARG A 81 13.29 21.90 25.51
CA ARG A 81 11.93 21.87 24.97
C ARG A 81 11.64 22.98 23.95
N GLU A 82 11.92 24.23 24.30
CA GLU A 82 11.60 25.38 23.46
C GLU A 82 12.40 25.38 22.16
N ARG A 83 13.66 24.93 22.20
CA ARG A 83 14.49 24.83 21.00
C ARG A 83 13.96 23.73 20.06
N LEU A 84 13.60 22.55 20.59
CA LEU A 84 13.00 21.47 19.81
C LEU A 84 11.68 21.91 19.19
N ARG A 85 10.84 22.65 19.92
CA ARG A 85 9.62 23.27 19.41
C ARG A 85 9.92 24.25 18.26
N GLY A 86 10.91 25.10 18.42
CA GLY A 86 11.37 26.04 17.39
C GLY A 86 11.85 25.31 16.13
N PHE A 87 12.58 24.21 16.30
CA PHE A 87 13.04 23.38 15.20
C PHE A 87 11.88 22.73 14.45
N ALA A 88 10.90 22.12 15.15
CA ALA A 88 9.73 21.52 14.54
C ALA A 88 8.94 22.55 13.70
N ARG A 89 8.73 23.75 14.26
CA ARG A 89 8.02 24.84 13.57
C ARG A 89 8.78 25.38 12.38
N SER A 90 10.10 25.48 12.45
CA SER A 90 10.96 25.90 11.35
C SER A 90 10.85 24.94 10.15
N LEU A 91 10.91 23.62 10.39
CA LEU A 91 10.74 22.61 9.37
C LEU A 91 9.34 22.65 8.74
N ARG A 92 8.28 22.76 9.58
CA ARG A 92 6.89 22.85 9.07
C ARG A 92 6.68 24.07 8.22
N SER A 93 7.23 25.23 8.64
CA SER A 93 7.14 26.47 7.89
C SER A 93 7.88 26.38 6.55
N ALA A 94 9.08 25.81 6.53
CA ALA A 94 9.87 25.68 5.30
C ALA A 94 9.25 24.69 4.30
N LEU A 95 8.63 23.61 4.78
CA LEU A 95 8.01 22.57 3.94
C LEU A 95 6.53 22.84 3.62
N HIS A 96 5.96 23.90 4.18
CA HIS A 96 4.55 24.24 3.92
C HIS A 96 4.29 24.48 2.43
N GLY A 97 3.36 23.73 1.85
CA GLY A 97 3.06 23.79 0.42
C GLY A 97 4.08 23.11 -0.49
N VAL A 98 5.15 22.51 0.08
CA VAL A 98 6.21 21.81 -0.66
C VAL A 98 6.08 20.30 -0.49
N ALA A 99 6.10 19.79 0.76
CA ALA A 99 6.02 18.38 1.06
C ALA A 99 5.41 18.13 2.45
N GLU A 100 4.82 16.96 2.65
CA GLU A 100 4.39 16.50 3.97
C GLU A 100 5.63 16.20 4.84
N LEU A 101 5.63 16.67 6.09
CA LEU A 101 6.71 16.41 7.04
C LEU A 101 6.31 15.26 7.99
N ASP A 102 7.04 14.14 7.94
CA ASP A 102 7.05 13.10 8.97
C ASP A 102 8.21 13.37 9.93
N LEU A 103 7.90 13.96 11.10
CA LEU A 103 8.90 14.37 12.08
C LEU A 103 8.98 13.38 13.23
N ARG A 104 10.16 12.84 13.43
CA ARG A 104 10.44 11.84 14.47
C ARG A 104 11.60 12.24 15.37
N MET A 105 11.69 11.58 16.50
CA MET A 105 12.80 11.74 17.44
C MET A 105 13.17 10.41 18.07
N GLN A 106 14.48 10.19 18.27
CA GLN A 106 15.02 9.06 19.03
C GLN A 106 15.68 9.58 20.31
N THR A 107 15.27 9.06 21.48
CA THR A 107 15.75 9.52 22.79
C THR A 107 16.00 8.37 23.76
N ASN A 108 16.83 8.60 24.78
CA ASN A 108 16.93 7.71 25.93
C ASN A 108 15.78 7.89 26.95
N GLY A 109 14.96 8.92 26.80
CA GLY A 109 13.76 9.16 27.60
C GLY A 109 13.97 9.79 28.97
N LEU A 110 15.22 9.93 29.48
CA LEU A 110 15.51 10.33 30.85
C LEU A 110 14.90 11.70 31.23
N ARG A 111 14.81 12.61 30.25
CA ARG A 111 14.32 13.98 30.45
C ARG A 111 12.85 14.18 30.05
N LEU A 112 12.15 13.12 29.68
CA LEU A 112 10.74 13.25 29.35
C LEU A 112 9.91 13.46 30.64
N ASP A 113 9.12 14.51 30.60
CA ASP A 113 8.08 14.87 31.57
C ASP A 113 6.79 15.21 30.85
N ASP A 114 5.71 15.54 31.59
CA ASP A 114 4.40 15.86 31.00
C ASP A 114 4.46 17.04 30.02
N GLU A 115 5.28 18.06 30.32
CA GLU A 115 5.41 19.25 29.48
C GLU A 115 6.15 18.95 28.16
N PHE A 116 7.17 18.08 28.20
CA PHE A 116 7.82 17.56 27.00
C PHE A 116 6.85 16.71 26.18
N CYS A 117 6.14 15.79 26.81
CA CYS A 117 5.18 14.93 26.11
C CYS A 117 4.05 15.75 25.47
N ALA A 118 3.53 16.75 26.15
CA ALA A 118 2.55 17.68 25.57
C ALA A 118 3.13 18.41 24.36
N MET A 119 4.35 18.94 24.45
CA MET A 119 5.03 19.58 23.31
C MET A 119 5.20 18.62 22.13
N LEU A 120 5.56 17.35 22.37
CA LEU A 120 5.70 16.36 21.30
C LEU A 120 4.38 16.10 20.58
N VAL A 121 3.26 16.07 21.32
CA VAL A 121 1.91 15.95 20.72
C VAL A 121 1.55 17.21 19.94
N ASP A 122 1.73 18.39 20.53
CA ASP A 122 1.39 19.67 19.90
C ASP A 122 2.14 19.87 18.57
N GLU A 123 3.42 19.51 18.56
CA GLU A 123 4.28 19.61 17.37
C GLU A 123 4.27 18.30 16.55
N SER A 124 3.40 17.33 16.85
CA SER A 124 3.30 16.04 16.14
C SER A 124 4.67 15.39 15.90
N ILE A 125 5.50 15.29 16.94
CA ILE A 125 6.81 14.63 16.89
C ILE A 125 6.64 13.20 17.42
N VAL A 126 6.75 12.22 16.53
CA VAL A 126 6.66 10.81 16.94
C VAL A 126 7.99 10.36 17.52
N THR A 127 7.96 9.95 18.80
CA THR A 127 9.17 9.71 19.59
C THR A 127 9.31 8.25 19.96
N SER A 128 10.50 7.67 19.71
CA SER A 128 10.86 6.33 20.14
C SER A 128 11.87 6.40 21.29
N ILE A 129 11.77 5.45 22.23
CA ILE A 129 12.63 5.39 23.40
C ILE A 129 13.56 4.18 23.30
N SER A 130 14.84 4.39 23.64
CA SER A 130 15.83 3.32 23.76
C SER A 130 15.68 2.60 25.10
N LEU A 131 15.39 1.27 25.05
CA LEU A 131 15.22 0.41 26.24
C LEU A 131 15.57 -1.03 25.88
N ASP A 132 16.54 -1.64 26.60
CA ASP A 132 17.12 -2.92 26.23
C ASP A 132 16.54 -4.13 27.01
N GLY A 133 15.31 -4.03 27.47
CA GLY A 133 14.61 -5.11 28.18
C GLY A 133 14.22 -4.75 29.61
N ASP A 134 14.41 -5.67 30.55
CA ASP A 134 14.22 -5.48 31.99
C ASP A 134 15.34 -4.63 32.65
N GLU A 135 15.25 -4.40 33.94
CA GLU A 135 16.23 -3.56 34.68
C GLU A 135 17.67 -4.12 34.57
N ALA A 136 17.83 -5.44 34.72
CA ALA A 136 19.13 -6.07 34.65
C ALA A 136 19.75 -6.03 33.26
N SER A 137 18.92 -6.23 32.22
CA SER A 137 19.32 -6.19 30.82
C SER A 137 19.67 -4.77 30.38
N ASN A 138 18.81 -3.81 30.70
CA ASN A 138 19.03 -2.39 30.35
C ASN A 138 20.23 -1.79 31.02
N ASP A 139 20.33 -1.93 32.38
CA ASP A 139 21.32 -1.27 33.20
C ASP A 139 22.69 -1.95 33.10
N ARG A 140 22.81 -3.06 32.38
CA ARG A 140 24.12 -3.65 32.02
C ARG A 140 24.90 -2.72 31.08
N HIS A 141 24.22 -2.00 30.21
CA HIS A 141 24.83 -1.22 29.17
C HIS A 141 24.44 0.27 29.19
N ARG A 142 23.19 0.58 29.55
CA ARG A 142 22.66 1.96 29.50
C ARG A 142 22.82 2.61 30.88
N ILE A 143 24.07 2.91 31.24
CA ILE A 143 24.42 3.53 32.50
C ILE A 143 24.68 5.03 32.36
N ARG A 144 24.53 5.75 33.44
CA ARG A 144 24.98 7.12 33.58
C ARG A 144 26.48 7.19 33.82
N ARG A 145 27.06 8.41 33.79
CA ARG A 145 28.48 8.63 33.99
C ARG A 145 28.96 8.27 35.41
N ASP A 146 28.04 8.27 36.36
CA ASP A 146 28.29 7.85 37.75
C ASP A 146 28.15 6.34 37.98
N GLY A 147 27.82 5.58 36.91
CA GLY A 147 27.62 4.15 36.94
C GLY A 147 26.21 3.73 37.35
N SER A 148 25.31 4.64 37.68
CA SER A 148 23.92 4.31 38.01
C SER A 148 23.13 3.92 36.76
N GLY A 149 22.11 3.04 36.92
CA GLY A 149 21.24 2.59 35.82
C GLY A 149 20.32 3.68 35.32
N SER A 150 19.74 3.45 34.15
CA SER A 150 18.78 4.33 33.46
C SER A 150 17.38 3.75 33.34
N TYR A 151 17.20 2.47 33.66
CA TYR A 151 15.96 1.71 33.42
C TYR A 151 14.71 2.40 33.98
N ARG A 152 14.75 2.78 35.27
CA ARG A 152 13.58 3.35 35.94
C ARG A 152 13.08 4.64 35.29
N ASP A 153 14.00 5.49 34.84
CA ASP A 153 13.64 6.72 34.15
C ASP A 153 13.14 6.46 32.74
N ALA A 154 13.76 5.54 32.01
CA ALA A 154 13.29 5.15 30.66
C ALA A 154 11.88 4.53 30.74
N VAL A 155 11.62 3.62 31.69
CA VAL A 155 10.29 3.02 31.90
C VAL A 155 9.26 4.08 32.33
N ARG A 156 9.63 5.02 33.21
CA ARG A 156 8.76 6.15 33.53
C ARG A 156 8.36 6.92 32.27
N ALA A 157 9.32 7.24 31.41
CA ALA A 157 9.09 7.95 30.15
C ALA A 157 8.19 7.14 29.17
N VAL A 158 8.42 5.82 29.06
CA VAL A 158 7.58 4.94 28.25
C VAL A 158 6.13 4.92 28.76
N ARG A 159 5.95 4.77 30.08
CA ARG A 159 4.60 4.80 30.68
C ARG A 159 3.91 6.12 30.46
N LEU A 160 4.63 7.24 30.59
CA LEU A 160 4.11 8.58 30.36
C LEU A 160 3.64 8.76 28.90
N LEU A 161 4.48 8.43 27.91
CA LEU A 161 4.08 8.44 26.48
C LEU A 161 2.96 7.44 26.18
N GLY A 162 2.83 6.36 26.94
CA GLY A 162 1.78 5.36 26.80
C GLY A 162 0.40 5.83 27.23
N THR A 163 0.27 6.92 28.00
CA THR A 163 -1.01 7.45 28.50
C THR A 163 -1.82 8.14 27.40
N PRO A 164 -3.15 8.19 27.50
CA PRO A 164 -4.03 8.74 26.46
C PRO A 164 -3.65 10.12 25.92
N PRO A 165 -3.31 11.15 26.70
CA PRO A 165 -3.01 12.45 26.09
C PRO A 165 -1.73 12.43 25.26
N HIS A 166 -0.74 11.54 25.57
CA HIS A 166 0.56 11.52 24.93
C HIS A 166 0.76 10.38 23.92
N ARG A 167 -0.16 9.41 23.88
CA ARG A 167 -0.06 8.19 23.07
C ARG A 167 0.19 8.45 21.58
N ALA A 168 -0.33 9.55 21.04
CA ALA A 168 -0.14 9.94 19.65
C ALA A 168 1.33 10.25 19.30
N ALA A 169 2.13 10.65 20.28
CA ALA A 169 3.56 10.91 20.10
C ALA A 169 4.43 9.67 20.35
N PHE A 170 3.89 8.53 20.76
CA PHE A 170 4.66 7.33 21.06
C PHE A 170 4.91 6.49 19.81
N GLY A 171 6.16 6.45 19.33
CA GLY A 171 6.59 5.70 18.14
C GLY A 171 6.99 4.25 18.40
N GLY A 172 7.42 3.92 19.60
CA GLY A 172 7.85 2.57 19.96
C GLY A 172 9.16 2.54 20.77
N LEU A 173 9.75 1.34 20.86
CA LEU A 173 10.99 1.09 21.58
C LEU A 173 12.08 0.62 20.62
N LEU A 174 13.35 1.00 20.90
CA LEU A 174 14.53 0.44 20.27
C LEU A 174 15.31 -0.34 21.32
N CYS A 175 15.53 -1.62 21.04
CA CYS A 175 16.26 -2.54 21.93
C CYS A 175 17.52 -3.05 21.20
N THR A 176 18.70 -2.76 21.74
CA THR A 176 19.94 -3.36 21.28
C THR A 176 20.08 -4.75 21.88
N ILE A 177 20.27 -5.78 21.03
CA ILE A 177 20.34 -7.16 21.46
C ILE A 177 21.65 -7.43 22.21
N ASP A 178 21.57 -7.95 23.43
CA ASP A 178 22.67 -8.63 24.11
C ASP A 178 22.32 -10.12 24.24
N VAL A 179 23.06 -10.97 23.55
CA VAL A 179 22.82 -12.44 23.54
C VAL A 179 23.04 -13.11 24.87
N ARG A 180 23.57 -12.41 25.89
CA ARG A 180 23.69 -12.91 27.27
C ARG A 180 22.37 -12.77 28.03
N ASN A 181 21.44 -11.94 27.56
CA ASN A 181 20.12 -11.76 28.16
C ASN A 181 19.16 -12.83 27.61
N ASP A 182 18.25 -13.29 28.47
CA ASP A 182 17.22 -14.21 28.06
C ASP A 182 16.25 -13.50 27.07
N PRO A 183 16.09 -13.98 25.81
CA PRO A 183 15.27 -13.35 24.81
C PRO A 183 13.79 -13.25 25.19
N VAL A 184 13.27 -14.23 25.93
CA VAL A 184 11.86 -14.30 26.33
C VAL A 184 11.59 -13.30 27.45
N GLU A 185 12.49 -13.17 28.42
CA GLU A 185 12.40 -12.18 29.50
C GLU A 185 12.48 -10.76 28.96
N VAL A 186 13.42 -10.49 28.04
CA VAL A 186 13.54 -9.19 27.37
C VAL A 186 12.26 -8.87 26.59
N TYR A 187 11.77 -9.81 25.80
CA TYR A 187 10.53 -9.63 25.03
C TYR A 187 9.34 -9.30 25.96
N ARG A 188 9.14 -10.11 27.01
CA ARG A 188 8.02 -9.93 27.95
C ARG A 188 8.09 -8.60 28.70
N ALA A 189 9.28 -8.19 29.15
CA ALA A 189 9.47 -6.90 29.80
C ALA A 189 9.10 -5.72 28.89
N LEU A 190 9.43 -5.79 27.58
CA LEU A 190 9.07 -4.77 26.62
C LEU A 190 7.57 -4.82 26.25
N ALA A 191 7.00 -6.02 26.10
CA ALA A 191 5.59 -6.20 25.73
C ALA A 191 4.64 -5.73 26.84
N GLU A 192 4.99 -5.88 28.11
CA GLU A 192 4.23 -5.38 29.27
C GLU A 192 4.01 -3.86 29.20
N LEU A 193 4.94 -3.13 28.62
CA LEU A 193 4.86 -1.67 28.43
C LEU A 193 3.92 -1.27 27.27
N ARG A 194 3.39 -2.24 26.53
CA ARG A 194 2.43 -2.05 25.40
C ARG A 194 2.89 -1.00 24.37
N PRO A 195 4.14 -1.08 23.87
CA PRO A 195 4.60 -0.16 22.84
C PRO A 195 3.85 -0.39 21.51
N PRO A 196 3.69 0.62 20.65
CA PRO A 196 3.14 0.42 19.31
C PRO A 196 4.05 -0.42 18.41
N ALA A 197 5.36 -0.36 18.65
CA ALA A 197 6.37 -1.13 17.92
C ALA A 197 7.62 -1.34 18.79
N VAL A 198 8.35 -2.42 18.49
CA VAL A 198 9.70 -2.67 18.98
C VAL A 198 10.63 -2.92 17.80
N ASP A 199 11.82 -2.34 17.85
CA ASP A 199 12.89 -2.64 16.91
C ASP A 199 14.08 -3.27 17.65
N PHE A 200 14.31 -4.55 17.35
CA PHE A 200 15.47 -5.28 17.87
C PHE A 200 16.66 -5.03 16.96
N LEU A 201 17.69 -4.38 17.47
CA LEU A 201 18.86 -3.95 16.73
C LEU A 201 20.04 -4.90 17.00
N LEU A 202 20.64 -5.41 15.93
CA LEU A 202 21.94 -6.07 16.04
C LEU A 202 22.97 -5.03 16.48
N PRO A 203 23.81 -5.30 17.47
CA PRO A 203 24.87 -4.39 17.89
C PRO A 203 25.74 -3.96 16.71
N HIS A 204 26.21 -2.72 16.74
CA HIS A 204 27.15 -2.27 15.72
C HIS A 204 28.49 -2.99 15.87
N ALA A 205 28.91 -3.69 14.82
CA ALA A 205 30.09 -4.51 14.77
C ALA A 205 30.73 -4.48 13.39
N THR A 206 32.00 -4.81 13.31
CA THR A 206 32.74 -4.95 12.05
C THR A 206 33.58 -6.23 12.10
N TRP A 207 34.28 -6.55 11.00
CA TRP A 207 35.16 -7.71 11.00
C TRP A 207 36.41 -7.54 11.90
N GLU A 208 36.82 -6.31 12.21
CA GLU A 208 37.86 -5.98 13.19
C GLU A 208 37.37 -6.06 14.64
N PHE A 209 36.09 -5.70 14.83
CA PHE A 209 35.43 -5.72 16.13
C PHE A 209 34.15 -6.55 16.02
N PRO A 210 34.30 -7.91 15.97
CA PRO A 210 33.16 -8.81 15.78
C PRO A 210 32.22 -8.79 16.99
N PRO A 211 30.94 -9.16 16.81
CA PRO A 211 29.99 -9.22 17.91
C PRO A 211 30.33 -10.35 18.88
N LEU A 212 29.92 -10.21 20.15
CA LEU A 212 30.05 -11.25 21.16
C LEU A 212 29.21 -12.49 20.78
N ARG A 213 29.79 -13.68 20.83
CA ARG A 213 29.14 -14.96 20.48
C ARG A 213 29.54 -16.05 21.48
N PRO A 214 28.91 -16.11 22.67
CA PRO A 214 29.28 -17.08 23.68
C PRO A 214 28.83 -18.53 23.36
N GLY A 215 27.78 -18.70 22.57
CA GLY A 215 27.19 -20.00 22.24
C GLY A 215 27.52 -20.51 20.84
N GLY A 216 27.86 -19.64 19.91
CA GLY A 216 28.16 -20.05 18.54
C GLY A 216 27.91 -18.99 17.46
N GLU A 217 28.04 -19.42 16.21
CA GLU A 217 28.02 -18.53 15.04
C GLU A 217 26.65 -17.84 14.80
N THR A 218 25.56 -18.39 15.33
CA THR A 218 24.19 -17.94 15.09
C THR A 218 23.46 -17.48 16.34
N ASP A 219 24.19 -17.05 17.39
CA ASP A 219 23.61 -16.65 18.68
C ASP A 219 22.51 -15.57 18.55
N TYR A 220 22.70 -14.60 17.65
CA TYR A 220 21.72 -13.54 17.42
C TYR A 220 20.47 -14.05 16.68
N ALA A 221 20.64 -14.97 15.76
CA ALA A 221 19.49 -15.61 15.11
C ALA A 221 18.70 -16.46 16.09
N ASP A 222 19.37 -17.24 16.96
CA ASP A 222 18.71 -18.06 17.96
C ASP A 222 17.94 -17.21 18.97
N TRP A 223 18.53 -16.09 19.39
CA TRP A 223 17.89 -15.11 20.25
C TRP A 223 16.64 -14.53 19.58
N LEU A 224 16.75 -14.07 18.32
CA LEU A 224 15.63 -13.51 17.56
C LEU A 224 14.54 -14.54 17.26
N ILE A 225 14.89 -15.79 17.01
CA ILE A 225 13.94 -16.88 16.81
C ILE A 225 13.12 -17.16 18.08
N ALA A 226 13.77 -17.12 19.27
CA ALA A 226 13.07 -17.24 20.54
C ALA A 226 12.06 -16.12 20.74
N VAL A 227 12.44 -14.87 20.48
CA VAL A 227 11.53 -13.71 20.51
C VAL A 227 10.39 -13.86 19.49
N HIS A 228 10.67 -14.32 18.27
CA HIS A 228 9.64 -14.50 17.25
C HIS A 228 8.60 -15.53 17.68
N LYS A 229 9.02 -16.63 18.32
CA LYS A 229 8.11 -17.67 18.83
C LYS A 229 7.16 -17.10 19.89
N GLU A 230 7.69 -16.38 20.88
CA GLU A 230 6.88 -15.74 21.94
C GLU A 230 5.92 -14.71 21.35
N TRP A 231 6.43 -13.82 20.50
CA TRP A 231 5.64 -12.78 19.82
C TRP A 231 4.47 -13.37 19.01
N THR A 232 4.72 -14.48 18.31
CA THR A 232 3.68 -15.17 17.55
C THR A 232 2.68 -15.86 18.48
N ALA A 233 3.14 -16.51 19.55
CA ALA A 233 2.29 -17.16 20.55
C ALA A 233 1.37 -16.16 21.26
N ASP A 234 1.85 -14.94 21.53
CA ASP A 234 1.05 -13.84 22.11
C ASP A 234 0.09 -13.17 21.09
N GLY A 235 0.02 -13.65 19.87
CA GLY A 235 -0.84 -13.08 18.82
C GLY A 235 -0.33 -11.79 18.23
N MET A 236 0.99 -11.52 18.28
CA MET A 236 1.66 -10.37 17.70
C MET A 236 1.14 -9.01 18.23
N PRO A 237 1.24 -8.76 19.56
CA PRO A 237 0.57 -7.63 20.21
C PRO A 237 1.14 -6.26 19.84
N MET A 238 2.34 -6.18 19.28
CA MET A 238 2.98 -4.98 18.75
C MET A 238 3.77 -5.31 17.49
N ARG A 239 4.12 -4.29 16.73
CA ARG A 239 4.95 -4.46 15.52
C ARG A 239 6.40 -4.72 15.91
N ILE A 240 7.05 -5.70 15.23
CA ILE A 240 8.51 -5.89 15.31
C ILE A 240 9.09 -5.67 13.91
N ARG A 241 9.77 -4.54 13.74
CA ARG A 241 10.17 -4.01 12.42
C ARG A 241 11.05 -4.97 11.61
N MET A 242 11.95 -5.70 12.27
CA MET A 242 12.80 -6.69 11.61
C MET A 242 11.97 -7.83 11.00
N PHE A 243 11.07 -8.45 11.77
CA PHE A 243 10.24 -9.56 11.29
C PHE A 243 9.28 -9.12 10.20
N GLU A 244 8.65 -7.96 10.37
CA GLU A 244 7.81 -7.37 9.32
C GLU A 244 8.61 -7.11 8.04
N SER A 245 9.87 -6.63 8.14
CA SER A 245 10.71 -6.39 6.97
C SER A 245 11.05 -7.67 6.24
N ILE A 246 11.40 -8.75 6.95
CA ILE A 246 11.65 -10.06 6.33
C ILE A 246 10.41 -10.53 5.59
N GLY A 247 9.24 -10.53 6.24
CA GLY A 247 7.99 -10.93 5.62
C GLY A 247 7.60 -10.05 4.42
N ARG A 248 7.78 -8.74 4.51
CA ARG A 248 7.54 -7.81 3.39
C ARG A 248 8.44 -8.10 2.20
N LEU A 249 9.75 -8.23 2.45
CA LEU A 249 10.75 -8.52 1.41
C LEU A 249 10.55 -9.89 0.77
N THR A 250 10.16 -10.90 1.55
CA THR A 250 9.78 -12.24 1.04
C THR A 250 8.60 -12.15 0.08
N ARG A 251 7.68 -11.22 0.33
CA ARG A 251 6.52 -10.92 -0.55
C ARG A 251 6.82 -9.87 -1.64
N GLY A 252 8.10 -9.52 -1.86
CA GLY A 252 8.52 -8.52 -2.85
C GLY A 252 8.19 -7.08 -2.52
N ARG A 253 7.82 -6.78 -1.26
CA ARG A 253 7.57 -5.42 -0.77
C ARG A 253 8.85 -4.77 -0.28
N GLY A 254 8.83 -3.44 -0.14
CA GLY A 254 9.96 -2.69 0.41
C GLY A 254 10.24 -3.01 1.89
N SER A 255 11.50 -2.90 2.30
CA SER A 255 11.93 -3.00 3.70
C SER A 255 11.45 -1.81 4.54
N LEU A 256 11.31 -2.03 5.84
CA LEU A 256 11.09 -0.98 6.83
C LEU A 256 12.38 -0.57 7.56
N THR A 257 13.50 -1.19 7.22
CA THR A 257 14.81 -0.94 7.83
C THR A 257 15.92 -0.92 6.78
N GLU A 258 16.98 -0.12 7.00
CA GLU A 258 18.18 -0.13 6.17
C GLU A 258 19.02 -1.42 6.32
N ALA A 259 18.78 -2.20 7.36
CA ALA A 259 19.55 -3.42 7.65
C ALA A 259 19.18 -4.60 6.76
N LEU A 260 18.11 -4.52 5.97
CA LEU A 260 17.60 -5.61 5.13
C LEU A 260 17.15 -5.10 3.76
N GLY A 261 17.31 -5.94 2.75
CA GLY A 261 16.86 -5.69 1.39
C GLY A 261 17.86 -4.92 0.52
N LEU A 262 17.57 -4.88 -0.78
CA LEU A 262 18.40 -4.22 -1.80
C LEU A 262 17.97 -2.77 -2.07
N GLY A 263 17.10 -2.21 -1.22
CA GLY A 263 16.61 -0.84 -1.37
C GLY A 263 17.76 0.17 -1.34
N SER A 264 17.69 1.16 -2.22
CA SER A 264 18.67 2.24 -2.27
C SER A 264 18.55 3.11 -1.03
N SER A 265 19.68 3.39 -0.34
CA SER A 265 19.70 4.32 0.79
C SER A 265 19.41 5.75 0.32
N ASP A 266 18.40 6.37 0.92
CA ASP A 266 17.99 7.76 0.68
C ASP A 266 18.20 8.66 1.90
N LEU A 267 19.03 8.19 2.86
CA LEU A 267 19.38 8.86 4.10
C LEU A 267 20.58 9.79 3.95
N LEU A 268 20.48 10.98 4.56
CA LEU A 268 21.58 11.92 4.80
C LEU A 268 21.58 12.36 6.26
N VAL A 269 22.76 12.46 6.86
CA VAL A 269 22.95 12.97 8.23
C VAL A 269 23.47 14.40 8.17
N ILE A 270 22.94 15.27 9.03
CA ILE A 270 23.38 16.66 9.18
C ILE A 270 23.83 16.86 10.61
N GLU A 271 25.11 17.12 10.80
CA GLU A 271 25.74 17.32 12.11
C GLU A 271 25.43 18.68 12.71
N THR A 272 25.73 18.85 14.01
CA THR A 272 25.41 20.07 14.79
C THR A 272 26.04 21.35 14.26
N ASP A 273 27.12 21.25 13.48
CA ASP A 273 27.75 22.38 12.80
C ASP A 273 27.21 22.60 11.37
N GLY A 274 26.43 21.66 10.82
CA GLY A 274 25.95 21.71 9.44
C GLY A 274 26.78 20.89 8.45
N ALA A 275 27.76 20.10 8.90
CA ALA A 275 28.47 19.17 8.04
C ALA A 275 27.51 18.07 7.55
N LEU A 276 27.65 17.68 6.29
CA LEU A 276 26.87 16.61 5.67
C LEU A 276 27.61 15.30 5.81
N GLU A 277 26.97 14.31 6.41
CA GLU A 277 27.50 12.97 6.62
C GLU A 277 26.62 11.91 5.96
N GLN A 278 27.19 10.75 5.65
CA GLN A 278 26.53 9.66 4.94
C GLN A 278 25.47 8.97 5.83
N ALA A 279 25.93 8.29 6.90
CA ALA A 279 25.10 7.59 7.87
C ALA A 279 25.89 7.41 9.17
N ASP A 280 25.23 7.56 10.31
CA ASP A 280 25.84 7.56 11.65
C ASP A 280 26.58 6.28 11.99
N TRP A 281 26.01 5.14 11.67
CA TRP A 281 26.57 3.84 11.98
C TRP A 281 27.91 3.57 11.28
N LEU A 282 28.30 4.37 10.27
CA LEU A 282 29.64 4.33 9.69
C LEU A 282 30.74 4.77 10.67
N LYS A 283 30.38 5.45 11.78
CA LYS A 283 31.32 5.80 12.85
C LYS A 283 32.00 4.57 13.47
N THR A 284 31.41 3.39 13.28
CA THR A 284 31.99 2.11 13.72
C THR A 284 33.13 1.61 12.85
N ALA A 285 33.20 2.00 11.58
CA ALA A 285 34.13 1.44 10.63
C ALA A 285 35.58 1.96 10.81
N TYR A 286 35.79 3.26 10.67
CA TYR A 286 37.07 3.93 10.84
C TYR A 286 36.89 5.45 11.09
N PRO A 287 37.90 6.16 11.59
CA PRO A 287 37.81 7.61 11.79
C PRO A 287 37.48 8.36 10.51
N GLY A 288 36.43 9.18 10.54
CA GLY A 288 35.98 9.97 9.40
C GLY A 288 35.17 9.18 8.34
N ALA A 289 34.82 7.92 8.59
CA ALA A 289 34.05 7.10 7.65
C ALA A 289 32.70 7.71 7.21
N PRO A 290 31.91 8.40 8.08
CA PRO A 290 30.66 9.04 7.64
C PRO A 290 30.88 10.35 6.88
N ALA A 291 32.05 10.99 6.98
CA ALA A 291 32.28 12.32 6.44
C ALA A 291 32.17 12.33 4.89
N THR A 292 31.47 13.32 4.35
CA THR A 292 31.45 13.60 2.91
C THR A 292 32.47 14.68 2.50
N GLY A 293 32.99 15.43 3.47
CA GLY A 293 33.77 16.64 3.21
C GLY A 293 32.91 17.85 2.79
N MET A 294 31.59 17.71 2.80
CA MET A 294 30.64 18.74 2.38
C MET A 294 29.97 19.39 3.58
N HIS A 295 29.53 20.63 3.39
CA HIS A 295 28.90 21.43 4.45
C HIS A 295 27.71 22.19 3.89
N LEU A 296 26.62 22.27 4.65
CA LEU A 296 25.35 22.88 4.30
C LEU A 296 25.47 24.34 3.83
N ALA A 297 26.42 25.10 4.36
CA ALA A 297 26.64 26.49 3.98
C ALA A 297 27.23 26.67 2.58
N THR A 298 27.95 25.69 2.06
CA THR A 298 28.73 25.77 0.82
C THR A 298 28.28 24.78 -0.27
N HIS A 299 27.53 23.74 0.08
CA HIS A 299 27.10 22.69 -0.83
C HIS A 299 25.57 22.53 -0.81
N ARG A 300 25.03 22.12 -1.93
CA ARG A 300 23.63 21.68 -2.04
C ARG A 300 23.52 20.20 -1.64
N LEU A 301 22.31 19.78 -1.27
CA LEU A 301 22.10 18.39 -0.88
C LEU A 301 22.28 17.42 -2.07
N GLU A 302 22.03 17.90 -3.29
CA GLU A 302 22.25 17.14 -4.54
C GLU A 302 23.73 16.76 -4.73
N GLU A 303 24.65 17.64 -4.36
CA GLU A 303 26.09 17.38 -4.45
C GLU A 303 26.51 16.24 -3.51
N ALA A 304 25.89 16.16 -2.33
CA ALA A 304 26.13 15.05 -1.43
C ALA A 304 25.70 13.69 -2.04
N ALA A 305 24.66 13.68 -2.88
CA ALA A 305 24.21 12.47 -3.57
C ALA A 305 25.26 11.91 -4.54
N GLU A 306 26.20 12.74 -5.02
CA GLU A 306 27.29 12.36 -5.92
C GLU A 306 28.52 11.80 -5.16
N HIS A 307 28.51 11.88 -3.83
CA HIS A 307 29.62 11.36 -3.03
C HIS A 307 29.78 9.85 -3.22
N ARG A 308 30.99 9.40 -3.52
CA ARG A 308 31.30 7.99 -3.86
C ARG A 308 30.81 6.99 -2.83
N GLY A 309 30.86 7.31 -1.54
CA GLY A 309 30.38 6.43 -0.47
C GLY A 309 28.84 6.30 -0.45
N ILE A 310 28.12 7.37 -0.80
CA ILE A 310 26.67 7.35 -0.97
C ILE A 310 26.30 6.54 -2.20
N GLN A 311 27.01 6.73 -3.32
CA GLN A 311 26.81 5.96 -4.54
C GLN A 311 27.07 4.45 -4.30
N ALA A 312 28.12 4.09 -3.55
CA ALA A 312 28.42 2.69 -3.21
C ALA A 312 27.27 2.04 -2.41
N ARG A 313 26.65 2.77 -1.47
CA ARG A 313 25.49 2.29 -0.70
C ARG A 313 24.21 2.20 -1.55
N ARG A 314 24.15 2.91 -2.66
CA ARG A 314 23.02 2.91 -3.60
C ARG A 314 23.14 1.90 -4.73
N ALA A 315 24.28 1.23 -4.85
CA ALA A 315 24.58 0.31 -5.95
C ALA A 315 23.75 -0.99 -5.94
N GLY A 316 22.90 -1.19 -4.91
CA GLY A 316 22.04 -2.38 -4.84
C GLY A 316 22.82 -3.67 -4.93
N LEU A 317 22.41 -4.59 -5.81
CA LEU A 317 23.05 -5.89 -5.98
C LEU A 317 24.52 -5.79 -6.45
N ASP A 318 24.83 -4.80 -7.30
CA ASP A 318 26.19 -4.60 -7.83
C ASP A 318 27.18 -4.16 -6.76
N GLY A 319 26.71 -3.51 -5.70
CA GLY A 319 27.50 -3.10 -4.53
C GLY A 319 27.76 -4.21 -3.50
N LEU A 320 27.39 -5.45 -3.80
CA LEU A 320 27.59 -6.59 -2.91
C LEU A 320 28.79 -7.45 -3.29
N SER A 321 29.40 -8.10 -2.29
CA SER A 321 30.45 -9.09 -2.50
C SER A 321 29.95 -10.27 -3.36
N ALA A 322 30.86 -10.98 -4.00
CA ALA A 322 30.53 -12.15 -4.83
C ALA A 322 29.76 -13.21 -4.03
N GLN A 323 30.11 -13.42 -2.76
CA GLN A 323 29.41 -14.34 -1.87
C GLN A 323 27.95 -13.91 -1.66
N CYS A 324 27.69 -12.62 -1.41
CA CYS A 324 26.33 -12.10 -1.24
C CYS A 324 25.51 -12.19 -2.52
N ARG A 325 26.09 -11.90 -3.68
CA ARG A 325 25.40 -12.01 -4.97
C ARG A 325 24.95 -13.43 -5.29
N ALA A 326 25.70 -14.44 -4.84
CA ALA A 326 25.37 -15.86 -5.04
C ALA A 326 24.41 -16.41 -3.95
N CYS A 327 24.08 -15.64 -2.92
CA CYS A 327 23.28 -16.09 -1.78
C CYS A 327 21.79 -16.22 -2.13
N PRO A 328 21.13 -17.36 -1.76
CA PRO A 328 19.71 -17.58 -2.08
C PRO A 328 18.76 -16.58 -1.43
N VAL A 329 19.15 -15.94 -0.32
CA VAL A 329 18.33 -14.96 0.39
C VAL A 329 18.75 -13.51 0.12
N VAL A 330 19.57 -13.24 -0.91
CA VAL A 330 20.13 -11.91 -1.19
C VAL A 330 19.07 -10.83 -1.36
N SER A 331 17.94 -11.16 -1.98
CA SER A 331 16.82 -10.21 -2.18
C SER A 331 16.16 -9.76 -0.87
N VAL A 332 16.23 -10.59 0.17
CA VAL A 332 15.70 -10.29 1.51
C VAL A 332 16.80 -9.73 2.42
N CYS A 333 17.99 -10.35 2.42
CA CYS A 333 19.10 -9.91 3.24
C CYS A 333 19.72 -8.58 2.76
N GLY A 334 19.91 -8.41 1.45
CA GLY A 334 20.59 -7.25 0.87
C GLY A 334 22.06 -7.09 1.33
N GLY A 335 22.65 -8.15 1.91
CA GLY A 335 23.98 -8.13 2.51
C GLY A 335 24.03 -7.53 3.92
N GLY A 336 22.90 -7.30 4.57
CA GLY A 336 22.80 -6.70 5.92
C GLY A 336 23.19 -5.23 5.96
N LEU A 337 23.26 -4.65 7.16
CA LEU A 337 23.65 -3.24 7.32
C LEU A 337 25.06 -3.00 6.77
N TYR A 338 25.22 -1.98 5.95
CA TYR A 338 26.46 -1.71 5.20
C TYR A 338 27.70 -1.60 6.11
N GLY A 339 27.57 -0.96 7.30
CA GLY A 339 28.66 -0.86 8.28
C GLY A 339 29.19 -2.23 8.79
N HIS A 340 28.30 -3.21 8.89
CA HIS A 340 28.63 -4.57 9.33
C HIS A 340 29.49 -5.37 8.30
N ARG A 341 29.69 -4.82 7.11
CA ARG A 341 30.54 -5.41 6.05
C ARG A 341 31.99 -4.96 6.12
N HIS A 342 32.29 -3.93 6.93
CA HIS A 342 33.61 -3.32 6.95
C HIS A 342 34.69 -4.30 7.40
N ARG A 343 35.78 -4.35 6.61
CA ARG A 343 37.04 -5.01 6.93
C ARG A 343 38.20 -4.12 6.48
N ALA A 344 39.19 -3.91 7.34
CA ALA A 344 40.30 -3.00 7.05
C ALA A 344 41.08 -3.37 5.77
N SER A 345 41.16 -4.67 5.44
CA SER A 345 41.93 -5.17 4.28
C SER A 345 41.26 -4.88 2.92
N ASN A 346 39.94 -4.80 2.82
CA ASN A 346 39.18 -4.66 1.56
C ASN A 346 37.92 -3.78 1.67
N GLY A 347 37.77 -3.00 2.72
CA GLY A 347 36.67 -2.09 2.91
C GLY A 347 35.34 -2.78 3.12
N PHE A 348 34.35 -2.52 2.28
CA PHE A 348 32.97 -3.02 2.43
C PHE A 348 32.62 -4.16 1.46
N ASP A 349 33.58 -4.68 0.70
CA ASP A 349 33.38 -5.82 -0.21
C ASP A 349 33.41 -7.16 0.54
N ASN A 350 32.53 -7.28 1.53
CA ASN A 350 32.39 -8.46 2.39
C ASN A 350 30.91 -8.74 2.67
N PRO A 351 30.55 -9.98 3.04
CA PRO A 351 29.29 -10.21 3.73
C PRO A 351 29.27 -9.48 5.08
N SER A 352 28.07 -9.28 5.63
CA SER A 352 27.92 -8.80 7.00
C SER A 352 28.61 -9.72 8.00
N VAL A 353 29.16 -9.16 9.07
CA VAL A 353 29.67 -9.94 10.22
C VAL A 353 28.56 -10.78 10.88
N TYR A 354 27.29 -10.48 10.62
CA TYR A 354 26.10 -11.23 11.01
C TYR A 354 25.54 -12.14 9.89
N CYS A 355 26.36 -12.50 8.90
CA CYS A 355 25.88 -13.24 7.73
C CYS A 355 25.14 -14.54 8.10
N ALA A 356 25.72 -15.34 9.01
CA ALA A 356 25.10 -16.60 9.45
C ALA A 356 23.77 -16.37 10.19
N ASP A 357 23.71 -15.34 11.06
CA ASP A 357 22.48 -14.99 11.75
C ASP A 357 21.39 -14.52 10.79
N LEU A 358 21.74 -13.62 9.87
CA LEU A 358 20.77 -13.09 8.90
C LEU A 358 20.23 -14.19 7.99
N LEU A 359 21.08 -15.12 7.54
CA LEU A 359 20.63 -16.28 6.76
C LEU A 359 19.63 -17.10 7.57
N LYS A 360 20.00 -17.51 8.79
CA LYS A 360 19.18 -18.38 9.65
C LYS A 360 17.83 -17.74 10.02
N ILE A 361 17.81 -16.48 10.44
CA ILE A 361 16.54 -15.82 10.81
C ILE A 361 15.63 -15.60 9.61
N ILE A 362 16.19 -15.25 8.43
CA ILE A 362 15.42 -15.08 7.21
C ILE A 362 14.80 -16.40 6.78
N GLU A 363 15.57 -17.48 6.73
CA GLU A 363 15.09 -18.82 6.38
C GLU A 363 14.02 -19.30 7.37
N TYR A 364 14.21 -19.06 8.68
CA TYR A 364 13.26 -19.40 9.71
C TYR A 364 11.91 -18.65 9.53
N VAL A 365 11.94 -17.33 9.39
CA VAL A 365 10.72 -16.53 9.18
C VAL A 365 10.02 -16.93 7.89
N GLN A 366 10.77 -17.15 6.80
CA GLN A 366 10.21 -17.63 5.54
C GLN A 366 9.58 -19.02 5.66
N ALA A 367 10.19 -19.93 6.43
CA ALA A 367 9.64 -21.26 6.66
C ALA A 367 8.36 -21.18 7.52
N THR A 368 8.37 -20.34 8.56
CA THR A 368 7.18 -20.11 9.41
C THR A 368 6.03 -19.52 8.61
N GLU A 369 6.30 -18.51 7.78
CA GLU A 369 5.28 -17.93 6.89
C GLU A 369 4.74 -18.95 5.88
N ARG A 370 5.58 -19.84 5.35
CA ARG A 370 5.12 -20.94 4.47
C ARG A 370 4.23 -21.94 5.22
N ASN A 371 4.62 -22.35 6.42
CA ASN A 371 3.82 -23.28 7.25
C ASN A 371 2.50 -22.64 7.69
N ASP A 372 2.49 -21.37 8.05
CA ASP A 372 1.27 -20.61 8.36
C ASP A 372 0.36 -20.45 7.13
N ALA A 373 0.93 -20.35 5.92
CA ALA A 373 0.17 -20.30 4.68
C ALA A 373 -0.51 -21.64 4.37
N ASP A 374 0.13 -22.78 4.70
CA ASP A 374 -0.45 -24.12 4.56
C ASP A 374 -1.57 -24.37 5.58
N VAL A 375 -1.52 -23.75 6.76
CA VAL A 375 -2.48 -23.90 7.87
C VAL A 375 -3.59 -22.83 7.83
N ARG A 376 -3.31 -21.63 7.37
CA ARG A 376 -4.28 -20.53 7.22
C ARG A 376 -4.57 -20.32 5.74
N HIS A 377 -5.65 -20.91 5.25
CA HIS A 377 -6.14 -20.69 3.89
C HIS A 377 -5.97 -19.22 3.43
N GLY A 378 -5.04 -18.94 2.52
CA GLY A 378 -5.27 -17.97 1.50
C GLY A 378 -4.52 -16.65 1.43
N TRP A 379 -3.51 -16.33 2.24
CA TRP A 379 -2.77 -15.06 2.06
C TRP A 379 -1.65 -15.12 1.01
N HIS A 380 -1.16 -16.30 0.64
CA HIS A 380 -0.05 -16.49 -0.31
C HIS A 380 -0.35 -17.49 -1.43
N GLY A 381 -1.62 -17.69 -1.75
CA GLY A 381 -2.09 -18.67 -2.73
C GLY A 381 -1.73 -18.39 -4.19
N LEU A 382 -0.89 -17.40 -4.51
CA LEU A 382 -0.42 -17.18 -5.86
C LEU A 382 0.91 -17.91 -6.05
N SER A 383 0.89 -19.07 -6.75
CA SER A 383 2.09 -19.79 -7.13
C SER A 383 2.94 -18.96 -8.10
N TRP A 384 4.23 -19.28 -8.22
CA TRP A 384 5.08 -18.64 -9.22
C TRP A 384 4.58 -18.84 -10.65
N THR A 385 4.00 -20.00 -10.94
CA THR A 385 3.35 -20.27 -12.22
C THR A 385 2.21 -19.31 -12.48
N HIS A 386 1.31 -19.13 -11.52
CA HIS A 386 0.21 -18.16 -11.65
C HIS A 386 0.69 -16.72 -11.74
N PHE A 387 1.76 -16.38 -11.01
CA PHE A 387 2.37 -15.04 -11.10
C PHE A 387 2.91 -14.78 -12.52
N ASP A 388 3.63 -15.73 -13.09
CA ASP A 388 4.22 -15.62 -14.43
C ASP A 388 3.14 -15.60 -15.53
N GLU A 389 2.08 -16.43 -15.40
CA GLU A 389 0.92 -16.38 -16.30
C GLU A 389 0.24 -15.00 -16.27
N LEU A 390 0.06 -14.44 -15.08
CA LEU A 390 -0.49 -13.09 -14.93
C LEU A 390 0.46 -12.03 -15.46
N ALA A 391 1.77 -12.17 -15.23
CA ALA A 391 2.78 -11.24 -15.74
C ALA A 391 2.86 -11.25 -17.27
N ALA A 392 2.57 -12.38 -17.92
CA ALA A 392 2.44 -12.47 -19.38
C ALA A 392 1.13 -11.86 -19.92
N GLY A 393 0.25 -11.35 -19.06
CA GLY A 393 -1.02 -10.72 -19.46
C GLY A 393 -2.23 -11.66 -19.47
N TYR A 394 -2.04 -12.96 -19.28
CA TYR A 394 -3.11 -13.95 -19.34
C TYR A 394 -3.67 -14.27 -17.96
N GLY A 395 -3.31 -15.40 -17.38
CA GLY A 395 -3.83 -15.90 -16.10
C GLY A 395 -5.16 -16.61 -16.26
N GLY A 396 -5.12 -17.95 -16.23
CA GLY A 396 -6.30 -18.81 -16.33
C GLY A 396 -7.19 -18.75 -15.09
N ALA A 397 -8.25 -19.57 -15.08
CA ALA A 397 -9.23 -19.59 -13.99
C ALA A 397 -8.61 -19.85 -12.59
N ALA A 398 -7.54 -20.64 -12.51
CA ALA A 398 -6.88 -20.93 -11.22
C ALA A 398 -6.15 -19.71 -10.67
N ALA A 399 -5.41 -18.98 -11.50
CA ALA A 399 -4.72 -17.75 -11.12
C ALA A 399 -5.71 -16.67 -10.66
N VAL A 400 -6.82 -16.49 -11.39
CA VAL A 400 -7.86 -15.52 -11.04
C VAL A 400 -8.57 -15.89 -9.73
N ARG A 401 -8.87 -17.18 -9.49
CA ARG A 401 -9.43 -17.61 -8.19
C ARG A 401 -8.47 -17.33 -7.03
N SER A 402 -7.15 -17.46 -7.24
CA SER A 402 -6.16 -17.08 -6.22
C SER A 402 -6.19 -15.56 -5.93
N LEU A 403 -6.33 -14.71 -6.97
CA LEU A 403 -6.53 -13.27 -6.78
C LEU A 403 -7.84 -12.97 -6.03
N ALA A 404 -8.93 -13.64 -6.36
CA ALA A 404 -10.22 -13.48 -5.68
C ALA A 404 -10.14 -13.86 -4.20
N ALA A 405 -9.45 -14.96 -3.85
CA ALA A 405 -9.22 -15.36 -2.46
C ALA A 405 -8.44 -14.29 -1.67
N ALA A 406 -7.38 -13.70 -2.27
CA ALA A 406 -6.65 -12.61 -1.66
C ALA A 406 -7.52 -11.36 -1.44
N GLN A 407 -8.34 -10.99 -2.43
CA GLN A 407 -9.28 -9.88 -2.31
C GLN A 407 -10.33 -10.11 -1.22
N ASN A 408 -10.85 -11.33 -1.10
CA ASN A 408 -11.79 -11.69 -0.04
C ASN A 408 -11.15 -11.57 1.36
N SER A 409 -9.88 -11.95 1.51
CA SER A 409 -9.13 -11.76 2.76
C SER A 409 -8.98 -10.28 3.13
N GLN A 410 -8.67 -9.42 2.15
CA GLN A 410 -8.60 -7.97 2.36
C GLN A 410 -9.97 -7.37 2.72
N ARG A 411 -11.04 -7.79 2.05
CA ARG A 411 -12.41 -7.34 2.34
C ARG A 411 -12.82 -7.73 3.75
N ARG A 412 -12.44 -8.92 4.23
CA ARG A 412 -12.66 -9.35 5.62
C ARG A 412 -11.96 -8.44 6.62
N ALA A 413 -10.70 -8.08 6.38
CA ALA A 413 -9.96 -7.14 7.23
C ALA A 413 -10.58 -5.73 7.24
N LEU A 414 -11.04 -5.25 6.09
CA LEU A 414 -11.70 -3.96 5.96
C LEU A 414 -13.07 -3.92 6.64
N LEU A 415 -13.86 -5.01 6.59
CA LEU A 415 -15.11 -5.12 7.36
C LEU A 415 -14.86 -4.97 8.86
N ALA A 416 -13.83 -5.64 9.38
CA ALA A 416 -13.45 -5.50 10.78
C ALA A 416 -13.01 -4.06 11.14
N ALA A 417 -12.32 -3.36 10.22
CA ALA A 417 -11.95 -1.97 10.40
C ALA A 417 -13.17 -1.04 10.33
N ALA A 418 -14.07 -1.23 9.36
CA ALA A 418 -15.29 -0.45 9.20
C ALA A 418 -16.20 -0.56 10.43
N ARG A 419 -16.34 -1.77 11.00
CA ARG A 419 -17.07 -1.99 12.25
C ARG A 419 -16.46 -1.17 13.39
N ARG A 420 -15.15 -1.21 13.57
CA ARG A 420 -14.48 -0.42 14.62
C ARG A 420 -14.73 1.07 14.46
N ALA A 421 -14.66 1.59 13.24
CA ALA A 421 -14.91 2.98 12.94
C ALA A 421 -16.37 3.39 13.24
N ASP A 422 -17.33 2.52 12.95
CA ASP A 422 -18.77 2.78 13.20
C ASP A 422 -19.12 2.72 14.69
N THR A 423 -18.52 1.79 15.46
CA THR A 423 -18.79 1.62 16.90
C THR A 423 -18.08 2.64 17.78
N GLN A 424 -16.95 3.21 17.37
CA GLN A 424 -16.16 4.15 18.19
C GLN A 424 -16.67 5.60 18.14
N GLY A 425 -17.54 5.97 17.20
CA GLY A 425 -18.03 7.34 17.02
C GLY A 425 -16.93 8.36 16.68
N PRO A 426 -17.26 9.59 16.29
CA PRO A 426 -16.25 10.66 16.17
C PRO A 426 -15.78 11.03 17.58
N GLY A 427 -14.48 10.83 17.87
CA GLY A 427 -13.88 11.32 19.11
C GLY A 427 -14.17 12.80 19.34
N PRO A 428 -14.33 13.27 20.60
CA PRO A 428 -14.67 14.64 20.87
C PRO A 428 -13.54 15.57 20.41
N GLY A 429 -13.83 16.46 19.44
CA GLY A 429 -13.10 17.67 19.17
C GLY A 429 -12.12 17.68 17.99
N ARG A 430 -12.65 17.93 16.81
CA ARG A 430 -12.01 18.79 15.80
C ARG A 430 -13.09 19.54 15.03
N ALA A 431 -13.48 20.71 15.56
CA ALA A 431 -14.17 21.73 14.75
C ALA A 431 -13.13 22.33 13.80
N MET A 432 -13.20 21.99 12.52
CA MET A 432 -12.47 22.72 11.47
C MET A 432 -13.26 23.97 11.11
N ALA A 433 -12.59 25.13 11.18
CA ALA A 433 -13.08 26.38 10.64
C ALA A 433 -13.39 26.26 9.14
N PRO A 434 -14.41 26.97 8.60
CA PRO A 434 -14.78 26.84 7.20
C PRO A 434 -13.73 27.50 6.29
N GLY A 435 -13.00 26.68 5.52
CA GLY A 435 -12.11 27.15 4.48
C GLY A 435 -12.90 27.69 3.30
N ARG A 436 -12.57 28.91 2.89
CA ARG A 436 -13.11 29.60 1.71
C ARG A 436 -12.80 28.80 0.44
N GLY A 437 -13.81 28.48 -0.35
CA GLY A 437 -13.67 27.91 -1.68
C GLY A 437 -13.03 28.88 -2.67
N PRO A 438 -12.34 28.40 -3.72
CA PRO A 438 -11.77 29.26 -4.76
C PRO A 438 -12.87 29.80 -5.69
N ALA A 439 -12.74 31.09 -6.04
CA ALA A 439 -13.59 31.81 -6.96
C ALA A 439 -13.42 31.33 -8.42
N PRO A 440 -14.45 31.48 -9.29
CA PRO A 440 -14.35 31.04 -10.68
C PRO A 440 -13.59 32.06 -11.54
N GLY A 441 -12.52 31.63 -12.18
CA GLY A 441 -11.71 32.39 -13.13
C GLY A 441 -12.08 32.10 -14.58
N THR A 442 -12.56 33.10 -15.23
CA THR A 442 -12.74 33.51 -16.63
C THR A 442 -12.20 32.64 -17.77
N ARG A 443 -13.09 32.48 -18.75
CA ARG A 443 -12.87 31.99 -20.13
C ARG A 443 -11.96 32.91 -20.95
N SER A 444 -11.16 32.33 -21.84
CA SER A 444 -10.82 32.86 -23.17
C SER A 444 -10.33 31.71 -24.08
N GLY A 445 -11.05 31.40 -25.15
CA GLY A 445 -10.55 30.72 -26.33
C GLY A 445 -9.88 31.72 -27.30
N PRO A 446 -9.37 31.31 -28.47
CA PRO A 446 -10.08 30.59 -29.52
C PRO A 446 -9.28 29.53 -30.30
N GLY A 447 -10.01 28.62 -30.90
CA GLY A 447 -9.94 27.77 -32.00
C GLY A 447 -8.76 27.68 -32.98
N LEU A 448 -8.49 26.45 -33.37
CA LEU A 448 -8.11 26.08 -34.73
C LEU A 448 -8.43 24.60 -35.01
N THR A 449 -9.05 24.39 -36.12
CA THR A 449 -9.55 23.15 -36.70
C THR A 449 -8.44 22.19 -37.13
N ALA A 450 -8.56 20.92 -36.82
CA ALA A 450 -7.93 19.83 -37.57
C ALA A 450 -8.81 18.57 -37.45
N GLY A 451 -8.97 17.86 -38.53
CA GLY A 451 -9.95 16.83 -38.83
C GLY A 451 -9.78 15.51 -38.01
N PRO A 452 -10.69 14.56 -38.22
CA PRO A 452 -10.93 13.46 -37.27
C PRO A 452 -9.90 12.35 -37.42
N THR A 453 -9.29 11.97 -36.29
CA THR A 453 -8.62 10.69 -36.15
C THR A 453 -9.51 9.75 -35.33
N PRO A 454 -9.55 8.45 -35.63
CA PRO A 454 -10.51 7.53 -35.05
C PRO A 454 -10.09 7.02 -33.67
N ALA A 455 -11.08 6.94 -32.79
CA ALA A 455 -11.24 6.11 -31.61
C ALA A 455 -10.01 5.90 -30.71
N GLU A 456 -9.86 6.73 -29.69
CA GLU A 456 -9.03 6.43 -28.52
C GLU A 456 -9.86 5.67 -27.49
N ALA A 457 -9.48 4.40 -27.29
CA ALA A 457 -10.06 3.54 -26.26
C ALA A 457 -9.62 3.99 -24.85
N GLY A 458 -10.57 4.08 -23.95
CA GLY A 458 -10.46 3.91 -22.52
C GLY A 458 -9.44 4.72 -21.73
N VAL A 459 -9.88 5.85 -21.19
CA VAL A 459 -9.11 6.62 -20.20
C VAL A 459 -9.34 6.04 -18.81
N VAL A 460 -8.31 5.46 -18.21
CA VAL A 460 -8.30 5.14 -16.76
C VAL A 460 -8.22 6.45 -15.98
N ALA A 461 -9.32 6.89 -15.40
CA ALA A 461 -9.31 7.92 -14.40
C ALA A 461 -8.86 7.28 -13.07
N GLY A 462 -7.55 7.30 -12.80
CA GLY A 462 -7.04 7.06 -11.46
C GLY A 462 -7.49 8.22 -10.57
N VAL A 463 -8.40 7.96 -9.65
CA VAL A 463 -8.64 8.89 -8.53
C VAL A 463 -7.41 8.80 -7.64
N ASP A 464 -6.56 9.83 -7.67
CA ASP A 464 -5.44 10.01 -6.76
C ASP A 464 -5.96 10.12 -5.33
N GLY A 465 -5.88 9.03 -4.64
CA GLY A 465 -6.11 8.87 -3.23
C GLY A 465 -5.12 7.85 -2.68
N THR A 466 -3.83 8.13 -2.80
CA THR A 466 -2.79 7.39 -2.08
C THR A 466 -2.83 7.78 -0.61
N ALA A 467 -3.85 7.35 0.09
CA ALA A 467 -3.73 7.14 1.52
C ALA A 467 -3.01 5.80 1.69
N SER A 468 -1.70 5.85 1.83
CA SER A 468 -0.91 4.76 2.40
C SER A 468 -1.46 4.49 3.80
N MET A 469 -2.47 3.63 3.88
CA MET A 469 -2.89 3.07 5.15
C MET A 469 -1.86 2.00 5.53
N GLY A 470 -0.91 2.39 6.37
CA GLY A 470 -0.28 1.45 7.24
C GLY A 470 -1.38 0.69 7.98
N ALA A 471 -1.52 -0.59 7.68
CA ALA A 471 -2.41 -1.49 8.40
C ALA A 471 -1.87 -1.63 9.83
N GLY A 472 -2.27 -0.72 10.70
CA GLY A 472 -2.15 -0.87 12.14
C GLY A 472 -3.24 -1.85 12.59
N ALA A 473 -2.93 -3.13 12.60
CA ALA A 473 -3.71 -4.11 13.34
C ALA A 473 -3.38 -3.92 14.83
N GLY A 474 -4.07 -3.00 15.47
CA GLY A 474 -4.11 -2.91 16.91
C GLY A 474 -5.14 -3.91 17.43
N ALA A 475 -4.72 -5.11 17.81
CA ALA A 475 -5.51 -6.00 18.65
C ALA A 475 -5.07 -5.77 20.09
N GLY A 476 -6.03 -5.52 20.99
CA GLY A 476 -5.78 -5.39 22.42
C GLY A 476 -6.67 -4.35 23.06
N ALA A 477 -8.00 -4.47 22.87
CA ALA A 477 -8.93 -3.82 23.76
C ALA A 477 -9.14 -4.73 24.97
N GLY A 478 -8.77 -4.24 26.16
CA GLY A 478 -9.29 -4.76 27.39
C GLY A 478 -10.82 -4.77 27.32
N ILE A 479 -11.41 -5.73 28.02
CA ILE A 479 -12.84 -5.88 28.21
C ILE A 479 -13.37 -4.60 28.89
N GLY A 480 -13.65 -3.58 28.07
CA GLY A 480 -14.61 -2.54 28.40
C GLY A 480 -15.95 -3.05 27.90
N ASP A 481 -17.02 -2.67 28.62
CA ASP A 481 -18.41 -3.05 28.34
C ASP A 481 -18.70 -3.05 26.84
N PRO A 482 -19.47 -4.04 26.33
CA PRO A 482 -19.76 -4.15 24.90
C PRO A 482 -20.47 -2.88 24.46
N VAL A 483 -19.79 -2.05 23.70
CA VAL A 483 -20.40 -0.95 22.97
C VAL A 483 -21.39 -1.59 22.01
N ASP A 484 -22.66 -1.24 22.14
CA ASP A 484 -23.76 -1.74 21.34
C ASP A 484 -23.46 -1.54 19.84
N SER A 485 -23.03 -2.63 19.20
CA SER A 485 -22.56 -2.61 17.80
C SER A 485 -23.72 -2.59 16.80
N GLY A 486 -24.92 -2.39 17.22
CA GLY A 486 -26.14 -2.39 16.40
C GLY A 486 -26.40 -3.75 15.70
N PRO A 487 -27.66 -4.10 15.49
CA PRO A 487 -28.09 -5.43 15.04
C PRO A 487 -27.50 -5.87 13.69
N GLY A 488 -27.13 -4.94 12.83
CA GLY A 488 -26.55 -5.25 11.51
C GLY A 488 -25.12 -5.81 11.59
N TRP A 489 -24.27 -5.25 12.45
CA TRP A 489 -22.91 -5.77 12.64
C TRP A 489 -22.87 -7.10 13.38
N GLU A 490 -23.79 -7.29 14.36
CA GLU A 490 -23.94 -8.56 15.04
C GLU A 490 -24.35 -9.67 14.06
N ALA A 491 -25.26 -9.37 13.14
CA ALA A 491 -25.68 -10.28 12.09
C ALA A 491 -24.52 -10.66 11.16
N ILE A 492 -23.66 -9.69 10.76
CA ILE A 492 -22.46 -9.99 9.95
C ILE A 492 -21.51 -10.93 10.69
N LEU A 493 -21.30 -10.71 11.99
CA LEU A 493 -20.43 -11.57 12.80
C LEU A 493 -20.96 -12.99 12.98
N ALA A 494 -22.28 -13.15 12.97
CA ALA A 494 -22.96 -14.43 13.12
C ALA A 494 -23.17 -15.17 11.78
N LEU A 495 -22.71 -14.60 10.63
CA LEU A 495 -22.91 -15.22 9.32
C LEU A 495 -22.28 -16.62 9.26
N PRO A 496 -23.02 -17.62 8.74
CA PRO A 496 -22.42 -18.89 8.33
C PRO A 496 -21.33 -18.68 7.27
N ALA A 497 -20.35 -19.59 7.19
CA ALA A 497 -19.23 -19.47 6.26
C ALA A 497 -19.66 -19.21 4.81
N ALA A 498 -20.65 -19.95 4.32
CA ALA A 498 -21.18 -19.79 2.97
C ALA A 498 -21.77 -18.39 2.71
N ALA A 499 -22.51 -17.85 3.68
CA ALA A 499 -23.06 -16.49 3.56
C ALA A 499 -21.96 -15.43 3.66
N LEU A 500 -20.95 -15.64 4.50
CA LEU A 500 -19.79 -14.75 4.59
C LEU A 500 -19.00 -14.73 3.28
N ASP A 501 -18.81 -15.88 2.64
CA ASP A 501 -18.13 -15.96 1.32
C ASP A 501 -18.92 -15.21 0.24
N VAL A 502 -20.25 -15.31 0.24
CA VAL A 502 -21.13 -14.54 -0.65
C VAL A 502 -20.98 -13.03 -0.40
N LEU A 503 -20.95 -12.59 0.87
CA LEU A 503 -20.72 -11.19 1.22
C LEU A 503 -19.36 -10.71 0.74
N LEU A 504 -18.31 -11.49 0.98
CA LEU A 504 -16.94 -11.13 0.61
C LEU A 504 -16.72 -11.11 -0.92
N ALA A 505 -17.54 -11.81 -1.69
CA ALA A 505 -17.49 -11.78 -3.15
C ALA A 505 -18.14 -10.52 -3.77
N ASP A 506 -18.89 -9.73 -3.00
CA ASP A 506 -19.49 -8.47 -3.49
C ASP A 506 -18.41 -7.47 -3.92
N PRO A 507 -18.40 -7.02 -5.19
CA PRO A 507 -17.33 -6.14 -5.68
C PRO A 507 -17.32 -4.77 -5.01
N TYR A 508 -18.46 -4.25 -4.57
CA TYR A 508 -18.57 -2.92 -3.96
C TYR A 508 -18.42 -2.91 -2.44
N LEU A 509 -18.28 -4.08 -1.81
CA LEU A 509 -18.08 -4.19 -0.37
C LEU A 509 -16.84 -3.40 0.11
N ARG A 510 -15.72 -3.49 -0.62
CA ARG A 510 -14.50 -2.74 -0.31
C ARG A 510 -14.68 -1.23 -0.47
N VAL A 511 -15.37 -0.80 -1.52
CA VAL A 511 -15.68 0.61 -1.79
C VAL A 511 -16.46 1.20 -0.61
N TRP A 512 -17.51 0.50 -0.18
CA TRP A 512 -18.31 0.90 0.97
C TRP A 512 -17.51 0.90 2.29
N ALA A 513 -16.75 -0.17 2.58
CA ALA A 513 -15.99 -0.30 3.81
C ALA A 513 -14.93 0.80 3.98
N LEU A 514 -14.28 1.21 2.88
CA LEU A 514 -13.33 2.34 2.87
C LEU A 514 -14.04 3.68 3.10
N ALA A 515 -15.24 3.85 2.57
CA ALA A 515 -16.03 5.07 2.80
C ALA A 515 -16.44 5.24 4.27
N CYS A 516 -16.63 4.15 5.02
CA CYS A 516 -16.91 4.20 6.45
C CYS A 516 -15.79 4.82 7.29
N GLY A 517 -14.54 4.72 6.83
CA GLY A 517 -13.37 5.29 7.52
C GLY A 517 -13.12 6.78 7.27
N GLN A 518 -13.91 7.45 6.42
CA GLN A 518 -13.71 8.87 6.06
C GLN A 518 -14.59 9.81 6.88
N PRO A 519 -14.04 10.91 7.46
CA PRO A 519 -14.78 11.82 8.36
C PRO A 519 -15.86 12.66 7.68
N VAL A 520 -15.90 12.72 6.35
CA VAL A 520 -16.77 13.63 5.57
C VAL A 520 -18.04 12.96 5.04
N ARG A 521 -18.11 11.64 4.98
CA ARG A 521 -19.33 10.94 4.54
C ARG A 521 -20.17 10.51 5.74
N ARG A 522 -21.46 10.85 5.72
CA ARG A 522 -22.46 10.41 6.71
C ARG A 522 -22.32 8.90 6.92
N ARG A 523 -22.41 8.47 8.18
CA ARG A 523 -22.48 7.06 8.57
C ARG A 523 -23.33 6.28 7.57
N ALA A 524 -22.85 5.14 7.13
CA ALA A 524 -23.58 4.25 6.24
C ALA A 524 -24.69 3.53 7.03
N GLU A 525 -25.67 4.29 7.50
CA GLU A 525 -26.81 3.76 8.27
C GLU A 525 -27.51 2.65 7.47
N GLY A 526 -27.66 1.46 8.07
CA GLY A 526 -28.38 0.34 7.49
C GLY A 526 -27.58 -0.64 6.64
N ARG A 527 -26.46 -0.25 6.02
CA ARG A 527 -25.67 -1.13 5.10
C ARG A 527 -25.22 -2.46 5.72
N PRO A 528 -24.80 -2.56 6.99
CA PRO A 528 -24.47 -3.85 7.58
C PRO A 528 -25.66 -4.82 7.63
N ALA A 529 -26.86 -4.33 7.96
CA ALA A 529 -28.08 -5.15 7.99
C ALA A 529 -28.49 -5.59 6.58
N GLU A 530 -28.47 -4.66 5.61
CA GLU A 530 -28.71 -4.92 4.19
C GLU A 530 -27.76 -5.99 3.65
N ALA A 531 -26.45 -5.87 3.95
CA ALA A 531 -25.41 -6.79 3.52
C ALA A 531 -25.58 -8.20 4.15
N ALA A 532 -25.89 -8.28 5.44
CA ALA A 532 -26.13 -9.54 6.13
C ALA A 532 -27.36 -10.27 5.56
N LEU A 533 -28.47 -9.57 5.37
CA LEU A 533 -29.70 -10.14 4.77
C LEU A 533 -29.46 -10.65 3.36
N SER A 534 -28.79 -9.85 2.51
CA SER A 534 -28.46 -10.26 1.14
C SER A 534 -27.58 -11.51 1.10
N ALA A 535 -26.55 -11.54 1.93
CA ALA A 535 -25.64 -12.66 2.01
C ALA A 535 -26.37 -13.96 2.44
N VAL A 536 -27.25 -13.87 3.45
CA VAL A 536 -28.03 -15.02 3.93
C VAL A 536 -29.04 -15.48 2.89
N ALA A 537 -29.77 -14.58 2.25
CA ALA A 537 -30.72 -14.93 1.19
C ALA A 537 -30.03 -15.63 0.02
N ARG A 538 -28.90 -15.11 -0.45
CA ARG A 538 -28.12 -15.70 -1.56
C ARG A 538 -27.47 -17.03 -1.20
N ALA A 539 -27.21 -17.27 0.09
CA ALA A 539 -26.68 -18.54 0.60
C ALA A 539 -27.78 -19.56 0.97
N GLY A 540 -29.06 -19.24 0.79
CA GLY A 540 -30.18 -20.12 1.12
C GLY A 540 -30.43 -20.29 2.62
N GLY A 541 -30.12 -19.27 3.43
CA GLY A 541 -30.31 -19.27 4.88
C GLY A 541 -31.52 -18.51 5.36
N ARG A 542 -31.65 -18.35 6.70
CA ARG A 542 -32.76 -17.61 7.33
C ARG A 542 -32.23 -16.51 8.27
N LEU A 543 -32.70 -15.27 8.11
CA LEU A 543 -32.35 -14.14 8.94
C LEU A 543 -33.46 -13.09 8.89
N THR A 544 -33.83 -12.52 10.04
CA THR A 544 -34.78 -11.40 10.14
C THR A 544 -34.11 -10.22 10.82
N LEU A 545 -34.13 -9.04 10.20
CA LEU A 545 -33.58 -7.81 10.75
C LEU A 545 -34.53 -6.63 10.52
N SER A 546 -34.48 -5.64 11.44
CA SER A 546 -34.98 -4.29 11.20
C SER A 546 -33.94 -3.47 10.45
N VAL A 547 -34.27 -3.04 9.24
CA VAL A 547 -33.37 -2.30 8.35
C VAL A 547 -33.75 -0.84 8.32
N PRO A 548 -32.83 0.10 8.66
CA PRO A 548 -33.08 1.52 8.54
C PRO A 548 -33.32 1.94 7.10
N LEU A 549 -34.28 2.82 6.89
CA LEU A 549 -34.59 3.42 5.60
C LEU A 549 -33.57 4.51 5.25
N ARG A 550 -33.01 4.47 4.05
CA ARG A 550 -32.23 5.57 3.50
C ARG A 550 -33.16 6.60 2.88
N HIS A 551 -32.98 7.84 3.28
CA HIS A 551 -33.71 8.95 2.68
C HIS A 551 -32.98 9.43 1.42
N GLU A 552 -33.67 9.40 0.30
CA GLU A 552 -33.21 9.85 -1.00
C GLU A 552 -34.11 10.99 -1.49
N PRO A 553 -33.71 11.78 -2.49
CA PRO A 553 -34.54 12.90 -2.98
C PRO A 553 -35.96 12.48 -3.39
N GLU A 554 -36.09 11.28 -3.95
CA GLU A 554 -37.36 10.77 -4.49
C GLU A 554 -38.17 9.93 -3.48
N GLY A 555 -37.70 9.75 -2.25
CA GLY A 555 -38.36 8.90 -1.24
C GLY A 555 -37.39 8.25 -0.28
N SER A 556 -37.67 7.03 0.15
CA SER A 556 -36.81 6.24 0.99
C SER A 556 -36.54 4.89 0.31
N ALA A 557 -35.39 4.29 0.58
CA ALA A 557 -35.02 3.01 -0.01
C ALA A 557 -34.20 2.12 0.91
N ILE A 558 -34.25 0.81 0.65
CA ILE A 558 -33.31 -0.20 1.13
C ILE A 558 -32.60 -0.78 -0.09
N HIS A 559 -31.31 -0.94 0.00
CA HIS A 559 -30.52 -1.60 -1.07
C HIS A 559 -29.94 -2.91 -0.54
N LEU A 560 -30.32 -4.01 -1.18
CA LEU A 560 -29.85 -5.36 -0.85
C LEU A 560 -28.75 -5.76 -1.87
N PRO A 561 -27.46 -5.72 -1.52
CA PRO A 561 -26.35 -5.96 -2.44
C PRO A 561 -26.47 -7.30 -3.18
N GLY A 562 -26.35 -7.28 -4.52
CA GLY A 562 -26.46 -8.48 -5.33
C GLY A 562 -27.88 -9.07 -5.46
N LEU A 563 -28.91 -8.41 -4.92
CA LEU A 563 -30.33 -8.80 -5.03
C LEU A 563 -31.20 -7.71 -5.67
N GLY A 564 -31.05 -6.45 -5.23
CA GLY A 564 -31.86 -5.38 -5.79
C GLY A 564 -32.13 -4.24 -4.79
N ARG A 565 -33.08 -3.37 -5.17
CA ARG A 565 -33.47 -2.17 -4.42
C ARG A 565 -34.97 -2.15 -4.18
N LEU A 566 -35.36 -1.92 -2.93
CA LEU A 566 -36.73 -1.63 -2.55
C LEU A 566 -36.87 -0.13 -2.32
N SER A 567 -37.64 0.57 -3.15
CA SER A 567 -37.96 1.99 -2.98
C SER A 567 -39.36 2.19 -2.43
N LEU A 568 -39.50 3.23 -1.61
CA LEU A 568 -40.78 3.67 -1.00
C LEU A 568 -41.06 5.09 -1.49
N GLY A 569 -42.30 5.36 -1.86
CA GLY A 569 -42.72 6.68 -2.34
C GLY A 569 -42.55 7.80 -1.29
N ALA A 570 -42.76 9.03 -1.71
CA ALA A 570 -42.52 10.24 -0.91
C ALA A 570 -43.21 10.28 0.48
N ASP A 571 -44.32 9.61 0.63
CA ASP A 571 -45.07 9.50 1.92
C ASP A 571 -44.32 8.64 2.96
N SER A 572 -43.32 7.88 2.56
CA SER A 572 -42.50 7.04 3.46
C SER A 572 -41.71 7.84 4.50
N ARG A 573 -41.48 9.14 4.29
CA ARG A 573 -40.84 10.06 5.23
C ARG A 573 -41.66 10.29 6.52
N ARG A 574 -42.93 9.90 6.51
CA ARG A 574 -43.85 9.99 7.66
C ARG A 574 -43.96 8.73 8.47
N ARG A 575 -43.22 7.64 8.14
CA ARG A 575 -43.25 6.39 8.92
C ARG A 575 -42.62 6.60 10.30
N PRO A 576 -43.34 6.25 11.39
CA PRO A 576 -42.86 6.54 12.76
C PRO A 576 -41.59 5.81 13.14
N SER A 577 -41.30 4.63 12.54
CA SER A 577 -40.14 3.79 12.93
C SER A 577 -38.86 4.07 12.14
N GLY A 578 -38.94 4.68 10.94
CA GLY A 578 -37.79 4.85 10.07
C GLY A 578 -37.09 3.54 9.67
N THR A 579 -37.69 2.37 9.95
CA THR A 579 -37.13 1.03 9.66
C THR A 579 -38.17 0.13 9.02
N LEU A 580 -37.71 -0.92 8.32
CA LEU A 580 -38.54 -2.01 7.82
C LEU A 580 -38.04 -3.36 8.35
N THR A 581 -38.97 -4.23 8.69
CA THR A 581 -38.63 -5.63 9.02
C THR A 581 -38.48 -6.44 7.72
N VAL A 582 -37.27 -6.92 7.49
CA VAL A 582 -36.93 -7.75 6.33
C VAL A 582 -36.51 -9.12 6.79
N THR A 583 -37.07 -10.15 6.19
CA THR A 583 -36.72 -11.55 6.44
C THR A 583 -36.19 -12.18 5.16
N ALA A 584 -34.99 -12.74 5.22
CA ALA A 584 -34.47 -13.69 4.27
C ALA A 584 -34.83 -15.09 4.74
N ALA A 585 -35.42 -15.91 3.89
CA ALA A 585 -35.75 -17.32 4.17
C ALA A 585 -35.56 -18.15 2.90
N ASP A 586 -34.62 -19.07 2.96
CA ASP A 586 -34.13 -19.78 1.79
C ASP A 586 -33.63 -18.78 0.72
N THR A 587 -34.21 -18.74 -0.48
CA THR A 587 -33.89 -17.74 -1.50
C THR A 587 -34.92 -16.61 -1.59
N ALA A 588 -35.94 -16.61 -0.75
CA ALA A 588 -37.03 -15.64 -0.74
C ALA A 588 -36.74 -14.48 0.24
N LEU A 589 -37.18 -13.30 -0.13
CA LEU A 589 -37.19 -12.11 0.73
C LEU A 589 -38.64 -11.73 1.04
N THR A 590 -38.92 -11.50 2.32
CA THR A 590 -40.20 -10.92 2.75
C THR A 590 -39.96 -9.60 3.46
N VAL A 591 -40.84 -8.64 3.18
CA VAL A 591 -40.85 -7.32 3.83
C VAL A 591 -42.20 -7.09 4.48
N GLU A 592 -42.20 -6.82 5.77
CA GLU A 592 -43.47 -6.68 6.56
C GLU A 592 -44.40 -7.91 6.32
N GLY A 593 -43.82 -9.11 6.22
CA GLY A 593 -44.55 -10.37 6.03
C GLY A 593 -45.03 -10.68 4.60
N ARG A 594 -44.66 -9.87 3.60
CA ARG A 594 -45.00 -10.09 2.18
C ARG A 594 -43.79 -10.42 1.35
N THR A 595 -43.89 -11.43 0.48
CA THR A 595 -42.80 -11.91 -0.36
C THR A 595 -42.53 -10.99 -1.54
N LEU A 596 -41.29 -10.48 -1.67
CA LEU A 596 -40.88 -9.66 -2.79
C LEU A 596 -40.86 -10.43 -4.09
N GLY A 597 -41.43 -9.82 -5.14
CA GLY A 597 -41.43 -10.41 -6.50
C GLY A 597 -42.59 -11.39 -6.80
N GLN A 598 -43.32 -11.85 -5.80
CA GLN A 598 -44.49 -12.74 -5.97
C GLN A 598 -45.81 -12.03 -5.68
N GLU A 599 -45.79 -11.07 -4.78
CA GLU A 599 -46.95 -10.25 -4.38
C GLU A 599 -46.66 -8.79 -4.72
N LEU A 600 -47.72 -8.02 -5.03
CA LEU A 600 -47.59 -6.58 -5.14
C LEU A 600 -47.12 -6.04 -3.79
N PRO A 601 -46.01 -5.27 -3.74
CA PRO A 601 -45.56 -4.71 -2.49
C PRO A 601 -46.63 -3.80 -1.91
N PRO A 602 -46.63 -3.52 -0.56
CA PRO A 602 -47.58 -2.60 0.07
C PRO A 602 -47.61 -1.27 -0.68
N ASP A 603 -48.75 -0.57 -0.64
CA ASP A 603 -48.99 0.69 -1.33
C ASP A 603 -47.80 1.64 -1.25
N GLY A 604 -47.31 2.07 -2.42
CA GLY A 604 -46.17 2.97 -2.57
C GLY A 604 -44.78 2.31 -2.49
N MET A 605 -44.64 0.99 -2.39
CA MET A 605 -43.37 0.28 -2.51
C MET A 605 -43.12 -0.24 -3.93
N CYS A 606 -41.87 -0.20 -4.38
CA CYS A 606 -41.45 -0.73 -5.67
C CYS A 606 -40.18 -1.58 -5.49
N TRP A 607 -40.25 -2.88 -5.84
CA TRP A 607 -39.10 -3.74 -5.89
C TRP A 607 -38.44 -3.72 -7.27
N GLN A 608 -37.15 -3.45 -7.31
CA GLN A 608 -36.30 -3.45 -8.48
C GLN A 608 -35.23 -4.53 -8.30
N PRO A 609 -35.41 -5.74 -8.88
CA PRO A 609 -34.40 -6.79 -8.80
C PRO A 609 -33.15 -6.39 -9.58
N LEU A 610 -31.97 -6.83 -9.10
CA LEU A 610 -30.75 -6.80 -9.89
C LEU A 610 -30.92 -7.71 -11.10
N ARG A 611 -30.51 -7.22 -12.28
CA ARG A 611 -30.65 -7.97 -13.54
C ARG A 611 -29.31 -8.60 -13.90
N HIS A 612 -29.37 -9.79 -14.48
CA HIS A 612 -28.20 -10.55 -14.89
C HIS A 612 -28.23 -10.80 -16.40
N MET A 613 -27.07 -10.69 -17.02
CA MET A 613 -26.82 -11.09 -18.40
C MET A 613 -26.20 -12.48 -18.37
N SER A 614 -26.79 -13.42 -19.09
CA SER A 614 -26.32 -14.82 -19.12
C SER A 614 -25.95 -15.20 -20.54
N ALA A 615 -24.74 -15.73 -20.71
CA ALA A 615 -24.27 -16.22 -22.00
C ALA A 615 -23.31 -17.39 -21.82
N ASP A 616 -23.61 -18.54 -22.44
CA ASP A 616 -22.72 -19.72 -22.52
C ASP A 616 -22.01 -20.08 -21.20
N GLY A 617 -22.76 -20.14 -20.11
CA GLY A 617 -22.26 -20.54 -18.76
C GLY A 617 -21.59 -19.42 -17.96
N LEU A 618 -21.55 -18.19 -18.47
CA LEU A 618 -21.18 -17.00 -17.72
C LEU A 618 -22.44 -16.21 -17.37
N GLU A 619 -22.57 -15.86 -16.09
CA GLU A 619 -23.61 -14.97 -15.57
C GLU A 619 -22.95 -13.74 -14.93
N VAL A 620 -23.32 -12.55 -15.39
CA VAL A 620 -22.78 -11.27 -14.92
C VAL A 620 -23.91 -10.33 -14.57
N ALA A 621 -23.87 -9.74 -13.39
CA ALA A 621 -24.82 -8.71 -12.98
C ALA A 621 -24.61 -7.43 -13.80
N LEU A 622 -25.71 -6.86 -14.36
CA LEU A 622 -25.72 -5.49 -14.86
C LEU A 622 -26.19 -4.58 -13.73
N ASP A 623 -25.23 -4.03 -12.95
CA ASP A 623 -25.56 -3.28 -11.75
C ASP A 623 -25.74 -1.78 -12.02
N ASP A 624 -26.98 -1.42 -12.10
CA ASP A 624 -27.47 -0.05 -12.22
C ASP A 624 -28.16 0.46 -10.94
N LEU A 625 -27.96 -0.27 -9.80
CA LEU A 625 -28.67 -0.02 -8.53
C LEU A 625 -27.76 0.26 -7.34
N ASP A 626 -26.58 -0.40 -7.20
CA ASP A 626 -25.76 -0.25 -5.99
C ASP A 626 -25.27 1.20 -5.78
N PRO A 627 -25.52 1.82 -4.63
CA PRO A 627 -25.08 3.19 -4.38
C PRO A 627 -23.56 3.37 -4.33
N SER A 628 -22.78 2.28 -4.15
CA SER A 628 -21.30 2.30 -4.15
C SER A 628 -20.68 2.10 -5.53
N ARG A 629 -21.48 1.93 -6.58
CA ARG A 629 -21.00 1.74 -7.96
C ARG A 629 -20.41 3.02 -8.58
N ASP A 630 -20.58 4.18 -7.96
CA ASP A 630 -19.95 5.45 -8.38
C ASP A 630 -18.48 5.50 -7.89
N CYS A 631 -17.65 4.61 -8.43
CA CYS A 631 -16.25 4.46 -8.04
C CYS A 631 -15.28 4.46 -9.24
N TYR A 632 -15.76 4.74 -10.45
CA TYR A 632 -14.99 4.64 -11.68
C TYR A 632 -14.45 5.98 -12.20
N GLY A 633 -14.82 7.09 -11.57
CA GLY A 633 -14.49 8.43 -12.07
C GLY A 633 -15.36 8.90 -13.24
N TYR A 634 -16.26 8.03 -13.72
CA TYR A 634 -17.30 8.33 -14.72
C TYR A 634 -18.68 8.12 -14.09
N LYS A 635 -19.63 8.93 -14.50
CA LYS A 635 -20.98 8.87 -13.96
C LYS A 635 -21.68 7.57 -14.39
N PRO A 636 -22.18 6.75 -13.43
CA PRO A 636 -22.99 5.59 -13.78
C PRO A 636 -24.38 6.02 -14.28
N LEU A 637 -24.94 5.22 -15.18
CA LEU A 637 -26.31 5.40 -15.63
C LEU A 637 -27.30 5.11 -14.48
N PRO A 638 -28.45 5.80 -14.45
CA PRO A 638 -29.56 5.41 -13.58
C PRO A 638 -30.14 4.07 -14.02
N ARG A 639 -31.17 3.58 -13.32
CA ARG A 639 -31.87 2.35 -13.68
C ARG A 639 -32.24 2.35 -15.16
N LEU A 640 -31.73 1.37 -15.89
CA LEU A 640 -31.99 1.19 -17.31
C LEU A 640 -33.46 0.75 -17.55
N SER A 641 -34.06 1.22 -18.63
CA SER A 641 -35.30 0.68 -19.14
C SER A 641 -35.14 -0.78 -19.57
N GLU A 642 -36.25 -1.50 -19.76
CA GLU A 642 -36.20 -2.90 -20.21
C GLU A 642 -35.60 -3.00 -21.61
N ALA A 643 -35.88 -2.04 -22.48
CA ALA A 643 -35.33 -2.03 -23.87
C ALA A 643 -33.80 -1.82 -23.85
N GLU A 644 -33.29 -0.94 -22.98
CA GLU A 644 -31.86 -0.72 -22.84
C GLU A 644 -31.18 -1.97 -22.23
N PHE A 645 -31.79 -2.59 -21.24
CA PHE A 645 -31.28 -3.84 -20.69
C PHE A 645 -31.20 -4.95 -21.74
N ARG A 646 -32.23 -5.13 -22.57
CA ARG A 646 -32.22 -6.12 -23.65
C ARG A 646 -31.11 -5.88 -24.67
N ARG A 647 -30.83 -4.62 -24.96
CA ARG A 647 -29.68 -4.29 -25.83
C ARG A 647 -28.35 -4.69 -25.18
N TRP A 648 -28.17 -4.44 -23.88
CA TRP A 648 -27.00 -4.89 -23.14
C TRP A 648 -26.88 -6.42 -23.16
N GLU A 649 -27.96 -7.14 -22.86
CA GLU A 649 -28.00 -8.59 -22.81
C GLU A 649 -27.60 -9.21 -24.17
N THR A 650 -28.17 -8.72 -25.26
CA THR A 650 -27.86 -9.18 -26.62
C THR A 650 -26.37 -8.93 -26.95
N MET A 651 -25.91 -7.69 -26.81
CA MET A 651 -24.55 -7.32 -27.17
C MET A 651 -23.51 -8.02 -26.27
N PHE A 652 -23.80 -8.21 -24.98
CA PHE A 652 -22.97 -8.97 -24.08
C PHE A 652 -22.86 -10.45 -24.51
N GLY A 653 -23.94 -11.06 -24.91
CA GLY A 653 -23.95 -12.43 -25.41
C GLY A 653 -23.06 -12.59 -26.63
N GLU A 654 -23.20 -11.69 -27.62
CA GLU A 654 -22.35 -11.67 -28.81
C GLU A 654 -20.87 -11.40 -28.46
N ALA A 655 -20.58 -10.45 -27.60
CA ALA A 655 -19.23 -10.13 -27.15
C ALA A 655 -18.59 -11.30 -26.41
N TRP A 656 -19.34 -11.97 -25.54
CA TRP A 656 -18.85 -13.14 -24.81
C TRP A 656 -18.54 -14.31 -25.75
N GLN A 657 -19.37 -14.53 -26.76
CA GLN A 657 -19.10 -15.52 -27.79
C GLN A 657 -17.80 -15.22 -28.52
N LEU A 658 -17.55 -13.97 -28.91
CA LEU A 658 -16.30 -13.54 -29.54
C LEU A 658 -15.08 -13.80 -28.59
N ILE A 659 -15.19 -13.45 -27.32
CA ILE A 659 -14.11 -13.69 -26.34
C ILE A 659 -13.78 -15.18 -26.24
N ARG A 660 -14.81 -16.05 -26.19
CA ARG A 660 -14.59 -17.49 -26.08
C ARG A 660 -13.98 -18.12 -27.33
N THR A 661 -14.37 -17.67 -28.49
CA THR A 661 -13.98 -18.29 -29.77
C THR A 661 -12.72 -17.70 -30.38
N GLU A 662 -12.51 -16.39 -30.18
CA GLU A 662 -11.42 -15.66 -30.81
C GLU A 662 -10.28 -15.32 -29.84
N TYR A 663 -10.56 -15.22 -28.52
CA TYR A 663 -9.61 -14.84 -27.48
C TYR A 663 -9.65 -15.81 -26.28
N PRO A 664 -9.55 -17.14 -26.50
CA PRO A 664 -9.80 -18.16 -25.50
C PRO A 664 -8.85 -18.07 -24.29
N GLU A 665 -7.66 -17.53 -24.45
CA GLU A 665 -6.69 -17.32 -23.39
C GLU A 665 -7.19 -16.35 -22.31
N TYR A 666 -8.04 -15.38 -22.68
CA TYR A 666 -8.65 -14.43 -21.76
C TYR A 666 -9.95 -14.96 -21.15
N ALA A 667 -10.67 -15.81 -21.88
CA ALA A 667 -12.02 -16.27 -21.54
C ALA A 667 -12.09 -16.96 -20.17
N GLN A 668 -11.12 -17.83 -19.86
CA GLN A 668 -11.10 -18.58 -18.59
C GLN A 668 -10.91 -17.68 -17.37
N GLY A 669 -10.03 -16.68 -17.49
CA GLY A 669 -9.79 -15.71 -16.42
C GLY A 669 -11.00 -14.81 -16.19
N ILE A 670 -11.61 -14.31 -17.26
CA ILE A 670 -12.82 -13.48 -17.23
C ILE A 670 -13.99 -14.27 -16.61
N ALA A 671 -14.25 -15.49 -17.07
CA ALA A 671 -15.31 -16.35 -16.53
C ALA A 671 -15.13 -16.66 -15.03
N ALA A 672 -13.88 -16.72 -14.54
CA ALA A 672 -13.59 -17.02 -13.15
C ALA A 672 -13.70 -15.82 -12.21
N GLY A 673 -13.75 -14.59 -12.74
CA GLY A 673 -13.62 -13.41 -11.87
C GLY A 673 -14.45 -12.20 -12.25
N LEU A 674 -15.00 -12.08 -13.46
CA LEU A 674 -15.92 -10.98 -13.79
C LEU A 674 -17.31 -11.33 -13.28
N THR A 675 -17.84 -10.54 -12.35
CA THR A 675 -19.15 -10.75 -11.73
C THR A 675 -20.14 -9.64 -12.03
N THR A 676 -19.65 -8.46 -12.39
CA THR A 676 -20.50 -7.26 -12.49
C THR A 676 -20.04 -6.31 -13.59
N VAL A 677 -20.99 -5.79 -14.36
CA VAL A 677 -20.80 -4.65 -15.27
C VAL A 677 -21.67 -3.50 -14.76
N THR A 678 -21.06 -2.32 -14.60
CA THR A 678 -21.77 -1.07 -14.30
C THR A 678 -21.95 -0.26 -15.57
N PRO A 679 -23.16 0.05 -15.98
CA PRO A 679 -23.40 0.87 -17.16
C PRO A 679 -23.03 2.33 -16.87
N LEU A 680 -22.13 2.91 -17.70
CA LEU A 680 -21.67 4.29 -17.62
C LEU A 680 -22.36 5.18 -18.65
N VAL A 681 -22.36 6.49 -18.37
CA VAL A 681 -22.84 7.51 -19.31
C VAL A 681 -21.84 7.60 -20.48
N PRO A 682 -22.30 7.47 -21.73
CA PRO A 682 -21.45 7.63 -22.92
C PRO A 682 -20.80 9.02 -22.99
N ALA A 683 -19.63 9.12 -23.60
CA ALA A 683 -19.01 10.40 -23.89
C ALA A 683 -19.81 11.21 -24.90
N ALA A 684 -19.90 12.52 -24.70
CA ALA A 684 -20.54 13.42 -25.66
C ALA A 684 -19.80 13.48 -27.01
N SER A 685 -18.50 13.17 -27.04
CA SER A 685 -17.69 13.05 -28.28
C SER A 685 -18.00 11.79 -29.09
N GLY A 686 -18.72 10.82 -28.52
CA GLY A 686 -19.00 9.53 -29.15
C GLY A 686 -17.85 8.53 -29.02
N ASP A 687 -16.82 8.84 -28.23
CA ASP A 687 -15.73 7.93 -27.90
C ASP A 687 -16.20 6.85 -26.92
N ASP A 688 -15.56 5.70 -26.97
CA ASP A 688 -15.83 4.62 -26.02
C ASP A 688 -15.40 5.02 -24.63
N VAL A 689 -16.24 4.72 -23.63
CA VAL A 689 -15.96 4.98 -22.21
C VAL A 689 -15.96 3.67 -21.45
N SER A 690 -14.83 3.37 -20.83
CA SER A 690 -14.70 2.27 -19.89
C SER A 690 -13.77 2.64 -18.75
N ALA A 691 -13.91 2.00 -17.62
CA ALA A 691 -13.08 2.24 -16.45
C ALA A 691 -13.14 1.08 -15.46
N THR A 692 -12.06 0.93 -14.70
CA THR A 692 -11.95 -0.02 -13.60
C THR A 692 -11.64 0.72 -12.29
N SER A 693 -12.19 0.25 -11.20
CA SER A 693 -11.86 0.71 -9.86
C SER A 693 -11.00 -0.33 -9.14
N ARG A 694 -9.83 0.07 -8.63
CA ARG A 694 -8.96 -0.80 -7.81
C ARG A 694 -9.69 -1.42 -6.61
N HIS A 695 -10.74 -0.76 -6.12
CA HIS A 695 -11.49 -1.19 -4.95
C HIS A 695 -12.69 -2.08 -5.29
N ALA A 696 -13.00 -2.28 -6.56
CA ALA A 696 -14.15 -3.05 -7.04
C ALA A 696 -13.72 -4.29 -7.83
N PHE A 697 -12.88 -5.17 -7.21
CA PHE A 697 -12.46 -6.41 -7.87
C PHE A 697 -13.66 -7.26 -8.27
N GLY A 698 -13.68 -7.67 -9.53
CA GLY A 698 -14.78 -8.43 -10.16
C GLY A 698 -15.80 -7.54 -10.87
N ALA A 699 -15.66 -6.21 -10.82
CA ALA A 699 -16.54 -5.29 -11.53
C ALA A 699 -15.79 -4.39 -12.51
N VAL A 700 -16.44 -4.06 -13.63
CA VAL A 700 -15.98 -3.10 -14.64
C VAL A 700 -17.08 -2.09 -14.95
N GLY A 701 -16.73 -0.85 -15.21
CA GLY A 701 -17.64 0.19 -15.68
C GLY A 701 -17.49 0.37 -17.19
N ILE A 702 -18.58 0.27 -17.97
CA ILE A 702 -18.55 0.39 -19.44
C ILE A 702 -19.77 1.18 -19.91
N ALA A 703 -19.58 2.13 -20.81
CA ALA A 703 -20.65 2.68 -21.60
C ALA A 703 -20.90 1.75 -22.80
N LEU A 704 -22.15 1.41 -23.10
CA LEU A 704 -22.47 0.45 -24.17
C LEU A 704 -21.92 0.96 -25.51
N PRO A 705 -20.93 0.26 -26.12
CA PRO A 705 -20.33 0.67 -27.39
C PRO A 705 -21.28 0.38 -28.58
N ARG A 706 -20.80 0.61 -29.80
CA ARG A 706 -21.61 0.45 -31.02
C ARG A 706 -21.66 -0.99 -31.50
N SER A 707 -20.68 -1.80 -31.18
CA SER A 707 -20.55 -3.18 -31.66
C SER A 707 -20.19 -4.16 -30.56
N ALA A 708 -20.47 -5.42 -30.77
CA ALA A 708 -20.06 -6.53 -29.89
C ALA A 708 -18.53 -6.72 -29.88
N GLU A 709 -17.86 -6.45 -31.00
CA GLU A 709 -16.39 -6.48 -31.08
C GLU A 709 -15.73 -5.45 -30.22
N ASP A 710 -16.29 -4.23 -30.14
CA ASP A 710 -15.79 -3.17 -29.26
C ASP A 710 -16.08 -3.53 -27.81
N LEU A 711 -17.27 -4.06 -27.50
CA LEU A 711 -17.59 -4.53 -26.15
C LEU A 711 -16.66 -5.66 -25.69
N ALA A 712 -16.35 -6.62 -26.55
CA ALA A 712 -15.42 -7.70 -26.26
C ALA A 712 -14.02 -7.15 -25.93
N MET A 713 -13.54 -6.19 -26.72
CA MET A 713 -12.23 -5.53 -26.48
C MET A 713 -12.23 -4.76 -25.16
N LEU A 714 -13.29 -3.99 -24.86
CA LEU A 714 -13.40 -3.23 -23.61
C LEU A 714 -13.46 -4.15 -22.40
N ILE A 715 -14.21 -5.26 -22.46
CA ILE A 715 -14.27 -6.26 -21.37
C ILE A 715 -12.88 -6.83 -21.12
N VAL A 716 -12.14 -7.25 -22.14
CA VAL A 716 -10.79 -7.80 -21.99
C VAL A 716 -9.85 -6.73 -21.40
N HIS A 717 -9.86 -5.51 -21.96
CA HIS A 717 -9.03 -4.40 -21.52
C HIS A 717 -9.26 -4.05 -20.05
N GLU A 718 -10.50 -3.81 -19.63
CA GLU A 718 -10.83 -3.44 -18.27
C GLU A 718 -10.56 -4.59 -17.28
N TYR A 719 -10.78 -5.82 -17.73
CA TYR A 719 -10.47 -6.97 -16.88
C TYR A 719 -8.96 -7.16 -16.63
N GLN A 720 -8.10 -6.69 -17.54
CA GLN A 720 -6.67 -6.63 -17.27
C GLN A 720 -6.37 -5.67 -16.10
N HIS A 721 -6.99 -4.52 -16.08
CA HIS A 721 -6.86 -3.59 -14.94
C HIS A 721 -7.35 -4.21 -13.63
N VAL A 722 -8.45 -4.99 -13.65
CA VAL A 722 -8.95 -5.72 -12.46
C VAL A 722 -7.89 -6.69 -11.94
N LYS A 723 -7.29 -7.51 -12.82
CA LYS A 723 -6.25 -8.48 -12.44
C LYS A 723 -5.02 -7.79 -11.87
N LEU A 724 -4.49 -6.79 -12.56
CA LEU A 724 -3.31 -6.08 -12.11
C LEU A 724 -3.56 -5.31 -10.82
N GLY A 725 -4.73 -4.70 -10.65
CA GLY A 725 -5.13 -4.07 -9.38
C GLY A 725 -5.08 -5.04 -8.21
N ALA A 726 -5.55 -6.27 -8.39
CA ALA A 726 -5.49 -7.31 -7.37
C ALA A 726 -4.04 -7.76 -7.09
N MET A 727 -3.19 -7.87 -8.11
CA MET A 727 -1.77 -8.17 -7.93
C MET A 727 -1.05 -7.06 -7.15
N LEU A 728 -1.32 -5.79 -7.47
CA LEU A 728 -0.74 -4.64 -6.77
C LEU A 728 -1.21 -4.51 -5.31
N ASP A 729 -2.33 -5.13 -4.95
CA ASP A 729 -2.74 -5.27 -3.55
C ASP A 729 -1.95 -6.36 -2.81
N MET A 730 -1.37 -7.32 -3.52
CA MET A 730 -0.57 -8.41 -2.96
C MET A 730 0.93 -8.08 -2.97
N PHE A 731 1.42 -7.40 -4.01
CA PHE A 731 2.84 -7.20 -4.29
C PHE A 731 3.14 -5.75 -4.63
N ASP A 732 4.24 -5.23 -4.08
CA ASP A 732 4.82 -3.97 -4.56
C ASP A 732 5.72 -4.27 -5.77
N LEU A 733 5.25 -3.97 -6.98
CA LEU A 733 6.03 -4.09 -8.21
C LEU A 733 7.00 -2.91 -8.38
N LEU A 734 6.66 -1.77 -7.77
CA LEU A 734 7.43 -0.54 -7.74
C LEU A 734 7.84 -0.24 -6.29
N ASP A 735 8.97 0.42 -6.10
CA ASP A 735 9.47 0.78 -4.77
C ASP A 735 8.70 1.96 -4.12
N GLY A 736 7.78 2.60 -4.85
CA GLY A 736 6.97 3.71 -4.37
C GLY A 736 7.74 5.02 -4.15
N LEU A 737 9.00 5.08 -4.61
CA LEU A 737 9.89 6.23 -4.41
C LEU A 737 9.92 7.18 -5.61
N ASP A 738 9.28 6.84 -6.72
CA ASP A 738 9.29 7.63 -7.95
C ASP A 738 8.02 8.47 -8.08
N ASP A 739 8.11 9.75 -7.79
CA ASP A 739 7.02 10.72 -7.91
C ASP A 739 7.00 11.43 -9.28
N ARG A 740 7.92 11.08 -10.18
CA ARG A 740 7.98 11.67 -11.52
C ARG A 740 6.80 11.24 -12.38
N ARG A 741 6.49 12.07 -13.36
CA ARG A 741 5.48 11.77 -14.36
C ARG A 741 6.15 11.58 -15.70
N TYR A 742 5.71 10.56 -16.44
CA TYR A 742 6.27 10.11 -17.69
C TYR A 742 5.25 10.20 -18.82
N ARG A 743 5.70 10.52 -20.03
CA ARG A 743 4.87 10.46 -21.21
C ARG A 743 4.91 9.07 -21.81
N VAL A 744 3.79 8.63 -22.38
CA VAL A 744 3.64 7.38 -23.10
C VAL A 744 2.93 7.63 -24.42
N LEU A 745 3.14 6.73 -25.40
CA LEU A 745 2.65 6.96 -26.76
C LEU A 745 1.13 6.95 -26.92
N TRP A 746 0.40 6.32 -25.97
CA TRP A 746 -1.07 6.26 -26.05
C TRP A 746 -1.79 7.44 -25.35
N ARG A 747 -1.06 8.39 -24.73
CA ARG A 747 -1.65 9.56 -24.05
C ARG A 747 -0.81 10.79 -24.18
N PRO A 748 -1.44 11.98 -24.34
CA PRO A 748 -0.71 13.24 -24.38
C PRO A 748 -0.24 13.75 -23.01
N ASP A 749 -0.94 13.37 -21.90
CA ASP A 749 -0.63 13.80 -20.56
C ASP A 749 0.39 12.86 -19.86
N ALA A 750 1.32 13.47 -19.10
CA ALA A 750 2.30 12.71 -18.34
C ALA A 750 1.65 12.04 -17.11
N ARG A 751 2.00 10.77 -16.85
CA ARG A 751 1.40 9.93 -15.80
C ARG A 751 2.42 9.43 -14.79
N PRO A 752 2.00 9.12 -13.55
CA PRO A 752 2.85 8.45 -12.58
C PRO A 752 3.16 7.03 -13.03
N LEU A 753 4.24 6.46 -12.48
CA LEU A 753 4.81 5.20 -12.95
C LEU A 753 3.86 4.00 -12.81
N ASP A 754 3.09 3.96 -11.75
CA ASP A 754 2.07 2.91 -11.51
C ASP A 754 0.97 2.92 -12.59
N ALA A 755 0.54 4.09 -13.03
CA ALA A 755 -0.43 4.23 -14.12
C ALA A 755 0.15 3.80 -15.48
N ILE A 756 1.47 3.92 -15.68
CA ILE A 756 2.14 3.42 -16.89
C ILE A 756 2.17 1.89 -16.90
N VAL A 757 2.51 1.27 -15.77
CA VAL A 757 2.48 -0.19 -15.63
C VAL A 757 1.07 -0.74 -15.86
N GLN A 758 0.06 -0.07 -15.29
CA GLN A 758 -1.35 -0.40 -15.50
C GLN A 758 -1.74 -0.30 -16.99
N GLY A 759 -1.35 0.78 -17.65
CA GLY A 759 -1.62 0.98 -19.06
C GLY A 759 -0.90 -0.02 -19.96
N ALA A 760 0.39 -0.29 -19.72
CA ALA A 760 1.16 -1.27 -20.50
C ALA A 760 0.54 -2.67 -20.39
N TYR A 761 0.09 -3.07 -19.21
CA TYR A 761 -0.54 -4.36 -18.96
C TYR A 761 -1.88 -4.51 -19.74
N ALA A 762 -2.72 -3.48 -19.70
CA ALA A 762 -4.00 -3.53 -20.39
C ALA A 762 -3.86 -3.41 -21.92
N HIS A 763 -2.98 -2.55 -22.40
CA HIS A 763 -2.76 -2.37 -23.84
C HIS A 763 -2.00 -3.53 -24.49
N LEU A 764 -1.28 -4.37 -23.72
CA LEU A 764 -0.75 -5.62 -24.26
C LEU A 764 -1.88 -6.52 -24.80
N ALA A 765 -2.97 -6.65 -24.04
CA ALA A 765 -4.12 -7.42 -24.51
C ALA A 765 -4.79 -6.79 -25.74
N VAL A 766 -4.81 -5.47 -25.83
CA VAL A 766 -5.31 -4.78 -27.04
C VAL A 766 -4.42 -5.10 -28.25
N ALA A 767 -3.09 -5.03 -28.09
CA ALA A 767 -2.15 -5.39 -29.14
C ALA A 767 -2.33 -6.85 -29.60
N ASP A 768 -2.53 -7.77 -28.66
CA ASP A 768 -2.74 -9.19 -28.94
C ASP A 768 -4.06 -9.44 -29.68
N ILE A 769 -5.17 -8.81 -29.26
CA ILE A 769 -6.46 -8.90 -29.97
C ILE A 769 -6.31 -8.45 -31.42
N TRP A 770 -5.66 -7.31 -31.67
CA TRP A 770 -5.41 -6.86 -33.04
C TRP A 770 -4.53 -7.81 -33.84
N ARG A 771 -3.51 -8.40 -33.21
CA ARG A 771 -2.66 -9.43 -33.82
C ARG A 771 -3.45 -10.70 -34.16
N LEU A 772 -4.35 -11.16 -33.30
CA LEU A 772 -5.21 -12.32 -33.52
C LEU A 772 -6.12 -12.10 -34.72
N ARG A 773 -6.66 -10.88 -34.89
CA ARG A 773 -7.42 -10.49 -36.10
C ARG A 773 -6.55 -10.55 -37.36
N VAL A 774 -5.29 -10.09 -37.29
CA VAL A 774 -4.34 -10.22 -38.41
C VAL A 774 -4.09 -11.69 -38.77
N ARG A 775 -3.93 -12.58 -37.81
CA ARG A 775 -3.72 -14.02 -38.04
C ARG A 775 -4.88 -14.69 -38.75
N ARG A 776 -6.10 -14.20 -38.61
CA ARG A 776 -7.27 -14.70 -39.33
C ARG A 776 -7.26 -14.33 -40.82
N GLY A 777 -6.41 -13.42 -41.23
CA GLY A 777 -6.25 -12.96 -42.60
C GLY A 777 -7.44 -12.16 -43.14
N ALA A 778 -7.24 -11.52 -44.27
CA ALA A 778 -8.27 -10.72 -44.92
C ALA A 778 -9.55 -11.50 -45.28
N ALA A 779 -9.45 -12.79 -45.54
CA ALA A 779 -10.59 -13.66 -45.80
C ALA A 779 -11.47 -13.89 -44.55
N GLY A 780 -10.84 -13.91 -43.35
CA GLY A 780 -11.53 -14.15 -42.07
C GLY A 780 -12.17 -12.93 -41.44
N VAL A 781 -11.60 -11.72 -41.63
CA VAL A 781 -12.07 -10.48 -41.00
C VAL A 781 -12.49 -9.39 -41.98
N GLY A 782 -12.33 -9.63 -43.30
CA GLY A 782 -12.55 -8.63 -44.33
C GLY A 782 -11.32 -7.71 -44.57
N PRO A 783 -11.11 -7.24 -45.82
CA PRO A 783 -9.88 -6.51 -46.19
C PRO A 783 -9.67 -5.23 -45.40
N ALA A 784 -10.69 -4.44 -45.18
CA ALA A 784 -10.58 -3.16 -44.47
C ALA A 784 -10.22 -3.37 -42.99
N LEU A 785 -10.83 -4.31 -42.28
CA LEU A 785 -10.53 -4.63 -40.91
C LEU A 785 -9.17 -5.29 -40.78
N TYR A 786 -8.74 -6.08 -41.78
CA TYR A 786 -7.41 -6.69 -41.80
C TYR A 786 -6.32 -5.62 -41.86
N GLU A 787 -6.41 -4.66 -42.78
CA GLU A 787 -5.41 -3.58 -42.90
C GLU A 787 -5.39 -2.70 -41.63
N ARG A 788 -6.55 -2.34 -41.08
CA ARG A 788 -6.62 -1.64 -39.80
C ARG A 788 -5.98 -2.46 -38.71
N SER A 789 -6.23 -3.76 -38.65
CA SER A 789 -5.67 -4.64 -37.61
C SER A 789 -4.15 -4.70 -37.64
N ARG A 790 -3.55 -4.69 -38.85
CA ARG A 790 -2.08 -4.64 -38.98
C ARG A 790 -1.50 -3.37 -38.38
N VAL A 791 -2.08 -2.21 -38.70
CA VAL A 791 -1.63 -0.91 -38.20
C VAL A 791 -1.79 -0.81 -36.69
N GLU A 792 -2.95 -1.19 -36.16
CA GLU A 792 -3.23 -1.09 -34.72
C GLU A 792 -2.40 -2.10 -33.92
N ALA A 793 -2.17 -3.32 -34.41
CA ALA A 793 -1.33 -4.31 -33.73
C ALA A 793 0.11 -3.80 -33.52
N ASP A 794 0.72 -3.24 -34.56
CA ASP A 794 2.09 -2.70 -34.48
C ASP A 794 2.16 -1.43 -33.63
N LYS A 795 1.19 -0.54 -33.75
CA LYS A 795 1.05 0.68 -32.93
C LYS A 795 1.01 0.36 -31.45
N TRP A 796 0.09 -0.52 -31.02
CA TRP A 796 -0.09 -0.86 -29.61
C TRP A 796 1.07 -1.64 -29.05
N ARG A 797 1.63 -2.58 -29.83
CA ARG A 797 2.82 -3.31 -29.45
C ARG A 797 4.01 -2.36 -29.20
N THR A 798 4.26 -1.44 -30.14
CA THR A 798 5.34 -0.44 -30.01
C THR A 798 5.12 0.44 -28.80
N ALA A 799 3.91 0.89 -28.56
CA ALA A 799 3.57 1.72 -27.42
C ALA A 799 3.78 0.99 -26.07
N VAL A 800 3.44 -0.30 -26.00
CA VAL A 800 3.69 -1.14 -24.81
C VAL A 800 5.19 -1.28 -24.57
N LEU A 801 5.98 -1.58 -25.59
CA LEU A 801 7.44 -1.75 -25.45
C LEU A 801 8.12 -0.44 -25.02
N ASP A 802 7.76 0.71 -25.59
CA ASP A 802 8.24 2.03 -25.19
C ASP A 802 7.92 2.34 -23.71
N ALA A 803 6.72 2.02 -23.27
CA ALA A 803 6.35 2.17 -21.87
C ALA A 803 7.15 1.26 -20.93
N LEU A 804 7.39 0.00 -21.33
CA LEU A 804 8.21 -0.94 -20.56
C LEU A 804 9.69 -0.51 -20.52
N ASP A 805 10.21 0.11 -21.57
CA ASP A 805 11.54 0.74 -21.58
C ASP A 805 11.60 1.90 -20.60
N THR A 806 10.56 2.75 -20.61
CA THR A 806 10.44 3.84 -19.66
C THR A 806 10.44 3.31 -18.22
N VAL A 807 9.59 2.32 -17.92
CA VAL A 807 9.49 1.71 -16.57
C VAL A 807 10.83 1.09 -16.13
N ALA A 808 11.49 0.33 -17.00
CA ALA A 808 12.77 -0.30 -16.71
C ALA A 808 13.90 0.72 -16.48
N GLY A 809 13.87 1.85 -17.23
CA GLY A 809 14.86 2.92 -17.13
C GLY A 809 14.77 3.78 -15.86
N THR A 810 13.68 3.69 -15.08
CA THR A 810 13.51 4.49 -13.85
C THR A 810 14.36 4.01 -12.68
N GLY A 811 14.71 2.74 -12.65
CA GLY A 811 15.34 2.07 -11.52
C GLY A 811 14.40 1.87 -10.31
N SER A 812 13.10 2.05 -10.47
CA SER A 812 12.08 1.99 -9.40
C SER A 812 11.38 0.63 -9.31
N LEU A 813 11.83 -0.36 -10.07
CA LEU A 813 11.27 -1.71 -10.01
C LEU A 813 11.82 -2.48 -8.81
N THR A 814 10.93 -3.15 -8.07
CA THR A 814 11.33 -4.19 -7.10
C THR A 814 11.84 -5.44 -7.82
N ALA A 815 12.38 -6.41 -7.09
CA ALA A 815 12.74 -7.71 -7.68
C ALA A 815 11.55 -8.39 -8.37
N LEU A 816 10.36 -8.31 -7.77
CA LEU A 816 9.12 -8.80 -8.38
C LEU A 816 8.67 -7.93 -9.55
N GLY A 817 8.85 -6.62 -9.46
CA GLY A 817 8.61 -5.70 -10.57
C GLY A 817 9.46 -6.03 -11.79
N HIS A 818 10.75 -6.33 -11.60
CA HIS A 818 11.61 -6.81 -12.68
C HIS A 818 11.14 -8.13 -13.28
N ARG A 819 10.68 -9.08 -12.46
CA ARG A 819 10.12 -10.35 -12.96
C ARG A 819 8.84 -10.11 -13.76
N PHE A 820 7.94 -9.27 -13.24
CA PHE A 820 6.69 -8.90 -13.89
C PHE A 820 6.93 -8.22 -15.24
N VAL A 821 7.79 -7.20 -15.29
CA VAL A 821 8.12 -6.46 -16.51
C VAL A 821 8.80 -7.35 -17.54
N ARG A 822 9.66 -8.30 -17.13
CA ARG A 822 10.24 -9.28 -18.05
C ARG A 822 9.18 -10.19 -18.67
N GLY A 823 8.21 -10.68 -17.89
CA GLY A 823 7.10 -11.48 -18.41
C GLY A 823 6.28 -10.72 -19.43
N LEU A 824 5.89 -9.49 -19.08
CA LEU A 824 5.11 -8.61 -19.94
C LEU A 824 5.86 -8.24 -21.23
N ARG A 825 7.17 -7.95 -21.13
CA ARG A 825 8.04 -7.67 -22.28
C ARG A 825 8.18 -8.88 -23.17
N GLY A 826 8.46 -10.06 -22.62
CA GLY A 826 8.60 -11.30 -23.39
C GLY A 826 7.36 -11.58 -24.23
N GLU A 827 6.18 -11.35 -23.66
CA GLU A 827 4.93 -11.48 -24.42
C GLU A 827 4.79 -10.40 -25.50
N ALA A 828 5.04 -9.12 -25.18
CA ALA A 828 5.00 -8.03 -26.16
C ALA A 828 5.99 -8.25 -27.34
N GLU A 829 7.14 -8.81 -27.08
CA GLU A 829 8.13 -9.18 -28.10
C GLU A 829 7.67 -10.39 -28.94
N SER A 830 7.01 -11.39 -28.32
CA SER A 830 6.45 -12.55 -29.00
C SER A 830 5.33 -12.19 -29.98
N LEU A 831 4.63 -11.08 -29.72
CA LEU A 831 3.69 -10.50 -30.67
C LEU A 831 4.37 -10.01 -31.97
N GLY A 832 5.66 -10.16 -32.06
CA GLY A 832 6.63 -9.70 -33.03
C GLY A 832 6.20 -9.68 -34.49
N GLY A 833 6.89 -8.81 -35.27
CA GLY A 833 6.57 -8.36 -36.60
C GLY A 833 5.89 -9.40 -37.49
N VAL A 834 4.76 -8.98 -38.04
CA VAL A 834 4.11 -9.72 -39.12
C VAL A 834 5.05 -9.71 -40.33
N ALA A 835 6.09 -10.56 -40.27
CA ALA A 835 6.83 -10.93 -41.47
C ALA A 835 5.84 -11.63 -42.36
N GLU A 836 5.84 -11.27 -43.63
CA GLU A 836 5.07 -11.89 -44.68
C GLU A 836 5.30 -13.43 -44.71
N THR A 837 4.59 -14.16 -43.88
CA THR A 837 4.40 -15.59 -44.10
C THR A 837 3.31 -15.69 -45.14
N GLY A 838 3.71 -15.97 -46.39
CA GLY A 838 2.82 -16.31 -47.45
C GLY A 838 1.85 -17.43 -47.06
N PRO A 839 0.72 -17.61 -47.79
CA PRO A 839 -0.32 -18.52 -47.40
C PRO A 839 0.25 -19.93 -47.21
N ILE A 840 0.10 -20.51 -46.04
CA ILE A 840 0.29 -21.95 -45.83
C ILE A 840 -0.81 -22.63 -46.66
N ALA A 841 -0.39 -23.31 -47.74
CA ALA A 841 -1.25 -24.18 -48.50
C ALA A 841 -1.78 -25.30 -47.58
N VAL A 842 -3.08 -25.53 -47.66
CA VAL A 842 -3.86 -26.58 -46.97
C VAL A 842 -3.30 -27.94 -47.26
#